data_75caee61dc433fa6338cc3af2dc37542
#
_entry.id   75caee61dc433fa6338cc3af2dc37542
#
_cell.length_a   1.000
_cell.length_b   1.000
_cell.length_c   1.000
_cell.angle_alpha   90.00
_cell.angle_beta   90.00
_cell.angle_gamma   90.00
#
_symmetry.space_group_name_H-M   'P 1'
#
loop_
_entity.id
_entity.type
_entity.pdbx_description
1 polymer ?
#
loop_
_entity_poly.entity_id
_entity_poly.type
_entity_poly.pdbx_seq_one_letter_code
_entity_poly.pdbx_strand_id
1 'polypeptide(L)'
;MLDFVRVACAVPNVRVGDPLQNARKHCAILEKADAKKVDILVFPELSLTGYTCQDLFFQDSLNDAALAGLGEILNCSRLHPDVVAVVGLPVRLGCRMFNCAAVLSGGMVHGLVPKTYIPNYHEFYEKRWFSSGEDLHENQALLQIPGMPAQTVPVLPKALFTLADGTAFGVEICEDLWTPIPPSSILALSGAEVIVNLSASNETIGKRAYRRELVTHQSAAAACVYAYASAGAGESTQDLIFSGQCLIAQNGSLLGQTEEPIVSETLLIRDCDLGRIRADRRSNKSFSDNASVFSAMHAQTEIGLDVTPRSDGTLFPITKLPFVPAVQTDRFARCMEIFRMQVAGLKHRLETIGSKAVIGVSGGLDSTLALLVAVEAMRQLGRPSSDVYGVTMPCYGTSDRTYQNSLTLMEKLGISVKEVNIREAVDIHFRDIGHDKSVLNGTYENAQARERTQILMDYASVVGGIVIGTGDLSELALGWCTYNGDHMSMYGVNASIPKTLIRWMIAAIAESESFASAREVLEDILDTPISPELLPPDASGKISQYTEDLVGPYALHDFFLYYMLRFGFTPTKIYALACRAFQGDFDGETIKKWMKAFYRRFFTQQFKRSCLPDGVKVGSVCLSPRGDWRMPSDASGRIWLEEVERL
;
A
#
# COMPACT_ATOMS: atom_id res chain seq x y z
N MET A 1 -6.83 -17.64 7.61
CA MET A 1 -7.00 -17.15 6.22
C MET A 1 -6.16 -15.90 6.02
N LEU A 2 -5.66 -15.67 4.82
CA LEU A 2 -4.80 -14.49 4.54
C LEU A 2 -5.59 -13.23 4.16
N ASP A 3 -6.93 -13.26 4.30
CA ASP A 3 -7.86 -12.16 3.97
C ASP A 3 -7.76 -11.67 2.51
N PHE A 4 -7.66 -12.57 1.55
CA PHE A 4 -7.70 -12.24 0.13
C PHE A 4 -9.01 -12.65 -0.50
N VAL A 5 -9.47 -11.84 -1.47
CA VAL A 5 -10.57 -12.16 -2.37
C VAL A 5 -10.10 -11.98 -3.81
N ARG A 6 -10.45 -12.91 -4.70
CA ARG A 6 -10.11 -12.84 -6.12
C ARG A 6 -11.29 -12.28 -6.90
N VAL A 7 -11.10 -11.09 -7.44
CA VAL A 7 -12.12 -10.37 -8.19
C VAL A 7 -11.75 -10.36 -9.68
N ALA A 8 -12.76 -10.57 -10.52
CA ALA A 8 -12.60 -10.50 -11.97
C ALA A 8 -13.62 -9.56 -12.60
N CYS A 9 -13.13 -8.73 -13.54
CA CYS A 9 -13.96 -7.94 -14.45
C CYS A 9 -13.89 -8.56 -15.84
N ALA A 10 -15.02 -8.87 -16.42
CA ALA A 10 -15.12 -9.52 -17.72
C ALA A 10 -15.85 -8.65 -18.74
N VAL A 11 -15.42 -8.70 -19.98
CA VAL A 11 -16.15 -8.13 -21.13
C VAL A 11 -16.42 -9.26 -22.11
N PRO A 12 -17.66 -9.73 -22.24
CA PRO A 12 -18.02 -10.68 -23.27
C PRO A 12 -18.12 -9.95 -24.62
N ASN A 13 -17.75 -10.62 -25.72
CA ASN A 13 -18.00 -10.11 -27.06
C ASN A 13 -19.49 -10.25 -27.40
N VAL A 14 -20.31 -9.30 -26.93
CA VAL A 14 -21.76 -9.36 -27.07
C VAL A 14 -22.23 -9.21 -28.52
N ARG A 15 -23.43 -9.74 -28.77
CA ARG A 15 -24.21 -9.45 -29.98
C ARG A 15 -25.50 -8.79 -29.52
N VAL A 16 -25.69 -7.55 -29.95
CA VAL A 16 -26.85 -6.74 -29.55
C VAL A 16 -28.16 -7.43 -29.98
N GLY A 17 -29.10 -7.60 -29.03
CA GLY A 17 -30.39 -8.23 -29.26
C GLY A 17 -30.38 -9.76 -29.33
N ASP A 18 -29.26 -10.42 -28.97
CA ASP A 18 -29.18 -11.90 -28.98
C ASP A 18 -28.79 -12.45 -27.59
N PRO A 19 -29.71 -12.43 -26.61
CA PRO A 19 -29.42 -12.87 -25.22
C PRO A 19 -28.92 -14.30 -25.08
N LEU A 20 -29.42 -15.22 -25.92
CA LEU A 20 -29.02 -16.64 -25.83
C LEU A 20 -27.56 -16.85 -26.28
N GLN A 21 -27.13 -16.17 -27.36
CA GLN A 21 -25.73 -16.21 -27.76
C GLN A 21 -24.84 -15.54 -26.72
N ASN A 22 -25.27 -14.42 -26.14
CA ASN A 22 -24.54 -13.72 -25.10
C ASN A 22 -24.43 -14.58 -23.84
N ALA A 23 -25.49 -15.29 -23.42
CA ALA A 23 -25.46 -16.23 -22.30
C ALA A 23 -24.37 -17.30 -22.45
N ARG A 24 -24.23 -17.88 -23.64
CA ARG A 24 -23.15 -18.86 -23.92
C ARG A 24 -21.76 -18.27 -23.74
N LYS A 25 -21.57 -17.00 -24.10
CA LYS A 25 -20.29 -16.29 -23.88
C LYS A 25 -20.04 -16.03 -22.40
N HIS A 26 -21.10 -15.65 -21.65
CA HIS A 26 -21.02 -15.53 -20.20
C HIS A 26 -20.61 -16.86 -19.55
N CYS A 27 -21.21 -17.98 -19.97
CA CYS A 27 -20.89 -19.31 -19.48
C CYS A 27 -19.40 -19.66 -19.75
N ALA A 28 -18.91 -19.41 -20.96
CA ALA A 28 -17.51 -19.69 -21.30
C ALA A 28 -16.53 -18.84 -20.47
N ILE A 29 -16.90 -17.62 -20.10
CA ILE A 29 -16.09 -16.77 -19.21
C ILE A 29 -16.20 -17.25 -17.76
N LEU A 30 -17.39 -17.66 -17.29
CA LEU A 30 -17.61 -18.22 -15.96
C LEU A 30 -16.75 -19.48 -15.73
N GLU A 31 -16.69 -20.38 -16.71
CA GLU A 31 -15.83 -21.56 -16.69
C GLU A 31 -14.34 -21.19 -16.57
N LYS A 32 -13.89 -20.21 -17.36
CA LYS A 32 -12.51 -19.68 -17.27
C LYS A 32 -12.22 -19.05 -15.91
N ALA A 33 -13.21 -18.33 -15.34
CA ALA A 33 -13.10 -17.69 -14.04
C ALA A 33 -12.99 -18.71 -12.90
N ASP A 34 -13.81 -19.76 -12.94
CA ASP A 34 -13.76 -20.85 -11.96
C ASP A 34 -12.41 -21.58 -12.00
N ALA A 35 -11.92 -21.93 -13.19
CA ALA A 35 -10.59 -22.53 -13.37
C ALA A 35 -9.45 -21.67 -12.81
N LYS A 36 -9.66 -20.35 -12.68
CA LYS A 36 -8.73 -19.38 -12.08
C LYS A 36 -9.04 -19.07 -10.62
N LYS A 37 -9.99 -19.79 -10.01
CA LYS A 37 -10.44 -19.61 -8.62
C LYS A 37 -10.93 -18.19 -8.34
N VAL A 38 -11.66 -17.61 -9.27
CA VAL A 38 -12.30 -16.30 -9.06
C VAL A 38 -13.44 -16.47 -8.05
N ASP A 39 -13.54 -15.54 -7.11
CA ASP A 39 -14.59 -15.53 -6.09
C ASP A 39 -15.76 -14.64 -6.53
N ILE A 40 -15.48 -13.45 -7.10
CA ILE A 40 -16.49 -12.51 -7.60
C ILE A 40 -16.17 -12.15 -9.06
N LEU A 41 -17.09 -12.44 -9.97
CA LEU A 41 -17.00 -12.16 -11.41
C LEU A 41 -18.05 -11.12 -11.82
N VAL A 42 -17.61 -10.03 -12.42
CA VAL A 42 -18.46 -8.90 -12.82
C VAL A 42 -18.50 -8.79 -14.33
N PHE A 43 -19.72 -8.75 -14.88
CA PHE A 43 -20.00 -8.46 -16.28
C PHE A 43 -20.49 -7.03 -16.47
N PRO A 44 -20.47 -6.46 -17.69
CA PRO A 44 -20.97 -5.12 -17.95
C PRO A 44 -22.48 -4.95 -17.77
N GLU A 45 -22.90 -3.71 -17.68
CA GLU A 45 -24.30 -3.29 -17.69
C GLU A 45 -25.03 -3.82 -18.93
N LEU A 46 -26.22 -4.41 -18.72
CA LEU A 46 -27.07 -4.99 -19.76
C LEU A 46 -26.34 -5.98 -20.71
N SER A 47 -25.24 -6.58 -20.23
CA SER A 47 -24.37 -7.45 -21.06
C SER A 47 -25.08 -8.68 -21.63
N LEU A 48 -26.21 -9.07 -21.03
CA LEU A 48 -26.98 -10.21 -21.53
C LEU A 48 -27.74 -9.88 -22.82
N THR A 49 -28.26 -8.65 -22.98
CA THR A 49 -28.96 -8.19 -24.19
C THR A 49 -28.06 -7.42 -25.13
N GLY A 50 -27.01 -6.81 -24.64
CA GLY A 50 -26.34 -5.64 -25.16
C GLY A 50 -26.99 -4.36 -24.61
N TYR A 51 -26.18 -3.35 -24.34
CA TYR A 51 -26.63 -2.04 -23.84
C TYR A 51 -27.38 -1.25 -24.93
N THR A 52 -26.93 -1.37 -26.17
CA THR A 52 -27.39 -0.55 -27.30
C THR A 52 -28.64 -1.11 -28.01
N CYS A 53 -29.50 -1.84 -27.29
CA CYS A 53 -30.74 -2.41 -27.84
C CYS A 53 -31.81 -1.35 -28.17
N GLN A 54 -31.72 -0.12 -27.64
CA GLN A 54 -32.66 0.97 -27.89
C GLN A 54 -34.15 0.54 -27.67
N ASP A 55 -35.06 0.85 -28.59
CA ASP A 55 -36.49 0.55 -28.48
C ASP A 55 -36.81 -0.95 -28.53
N LEU A 56 -35.82 -1.81 -28.80
CA LEU A 56 -36.02 -3.26 -28.64
C LEU A 56 -36.30 -3.63 -27.16
N PHE A 57 -35.93 -2.83 -26.20
CA PHE A 57 -36.31 -3.05 -24.79
C PHE A 57 -37.82 -3.03 -24.57
N PHE A 58 -38.61 -2.41 -25.45
CA PHE A 58 -40.09 -2.49 -25.40
C PHE A 58 -40.66 -3.82 -25.94
N GLN A 59 -39.82 -4.65 -26.57
CA GLN A 59 -40.28 -5.89 -27.18
C GLN A 59 -40.29 -7.05 -26.16
N ASP A 60 -41.42 -7.71 -26.01
CA ASP A 60 -41.55 -8.87 -25.12
C ASP A 60 -40.56 -9.98 -25.50
N SER A 61 -40.37 -10.22 -26.80
CA SER A 61 -39.45 -11.24 -27.30
C SER A 61 -37.99 -11.02 -26.81
N LEU A 62 -37.51 -9.77 -26.67
CA LEU A 62 -36.19 -9.52 -26.13
C LEU A 62 -36.11 -9.81 -24.63
N ASN A 63 -37.17 -9.41 -23.89
CA ASN A 63 -37.23 -9.59 -22.45
C ASN A 63 -37.36 -11.07 -22.08
N ASP A 64 -38.20 -11.83 -22.81
CA ASP A 64 -38.36 -13.27 -22.64
C ASP A 64 -37.07 -14.02 -22.96
N ALA A 65 -36.39 -13.61 -24.06
CA ALA A 65 -35.07 -14.17 -24.41
C ALA A 65 -33.99 -13.83 -23.37
N ALA A 66 -34.06 -12.65 -22.73
CA ALA A 66 -33.12 -12.28 -21.64
C ALA A 66 -33.31 -13.19 -20.42
N LEU A 67 -34.58 -13.49 -20.03
CA LEU A 67 -34.84 -14.43 -18.95
C LEU A 67 -34.42 -15.87 -19.31
N ALA A 68 -34.63 -16.31 -20.56
CA ALA A 68 -34.14 -17.60 -21.02
C ALA A 68 -32.62 -17.69 -21.00
N GLY A 69 -31.93 -16.61 -21.43
CA GLY A 69 -30.47 -16.50 -21.34
C GLY A 69 -29.95 -16.52 -19.89
N LEU A 70 -30.63 -15.85 -18.96
CA LEU A 70 -30.33 -15.95 -17.54
C LEU A 70 -30.43 -17.39 -17.06
N GLY A 71 -31.43 -18.15 -17.53
CA GLY A 71 -31.58 -19.58 -17.24
C GLY A 71 -30.40 -20.42 -17.71
N GLU A 72 -29.85 -20.16 -18.91
CA GLU A 72 -28.62 -20.81 -19.38
C GLU A 72 -27.43 -20.51 -18.43
N ILE A 73 -27.26 -19.26 -18.01
CA ILE A 73 -26.18 -18.88 -17.08
C ILE A 73 -26.36 -19.55 -15.71
N LEU A 74 -27.58 -19.61 -15.19
CA LEU A 74 -27.88 -20.32 -13.93
C LEU A 74 -27.57 -21.82 -14.01
N ASN A 75 -27.93 -22.48 -15.11
CA ASN A 75 -27.55 -23.87 -15.32
C ASN A 75 -26.03 -24.08 -15.38
N CYS A 76 -25.31 -23.15 -16.01
CA CYS A 76 -23.84 -23.13 -16.02
C CYS A 76 -23.30 -22.95 -14.60
N SER A 77 -23.84 -21.99 -13.83
CA SER A 77 -23.35 -21.69 -12.47
C SER A 77 -23.53 -22.85 -11.48
N ARG A 78 -24.44 -23.79 -11.74
CA ARG A 78 -24.54 -25.06 -10.95
C ARG A 78 -23.28 -25.91 -11.05
N LEU A 79 -22.60 -25.85 -12.19
CA LEU A 79 -21.34 -26.58 -12.41
C LEU A 79 -20.13 -25.82 -11.81
N HIS A 80 -20.30 -24.55 -11.48
CA HIS A 80 -19.29 -23.64 -10.97
C HIS A 80 -19.82 -22.89 -9.72
N PRO A 81 -20.21 -23.62 -8.65
CA PRO A 81 -20.95 -23.05 -7.51
C PRO A 81 -20.13 -22.06 -6.68
N ASP A 82 -18.82 -22.15 -6.75
CA ASP A 82 -17.88 -21.34 -5.96
C ASP A 82 -17.61 -19.95 -6.57
N VAL A 83 -18.22 -19.63 -7.73
CA VAL A 83 -18.11 -18.31 -8.35
C VAL A 83 -19.40 -17.54 -8.18
N VAL A 84 -19.31 -16.37 -7.54
CA VAL A 84 -20.41 -15.40 -7.56
C VAL A 84 -20.31 -14.58 -8.84
N ALA A 85 -21.28 -14.68 -9.73
CA ALA A 85 -21.33 -13.87 -10.93
C ALA A 85 -22.38 -12.76 -10.80
N VAL A 86 -22.03 -11.56 -11.32
CA VAL A 86 -22.91 -10.39 -11.35
C VAL A 86 -23.14 -10.01 -12.80
N VAL A 87 -24.39 -10.16 -13.28
CA VAL A 87 -24.77 -10.10 -14.70
C VAL A 87 -25.79 -8.98 -14.93
N GLY A 88 -25.54 -8.11 -15.90
CA GLY A 88 -26.45 -7.01 -16.27
C GLY A 88 -27.54 -7.47 -17.24
N LEU A 89 -28.82 -7.20 -16.90
CA LEU A 89 -29.98 -7.52 -17.74
C LEU A 89 -31.18 -6.57 -17.48
N PRO A 90 -32.09 -6.40 -18.46
CA PRO A 90 -33.37 -5.73 -18.23
C PRO A 90 -34.31 -6.66 -17.46
N VAL A 91 -35.05 -6.11 -16.49
CA VAL A 91 -36.08 -6.87 -15.73
C VAL A 91 -37.37 -6.07 -15.67
N ARG A 92 -38.48 -6.71 -16.07
CA ARG A 92 -39.81 -6.14 -15.94
C ARG A 92 -40.41 -6.48 -14.59
N LEU A 93 -40.82 -5.46 -13.84
CA LEU A 93 -41.53 -5.60 -12.56
C LEU A 93 -42.83 -4.82 -12.63
N GLY A 94 -43.94 -5.53 -12.68
CA GLY A 94 -45.24 -4.94 -12.95
C GLY A 94 -45.28 -4.24 -14.31
N CYS A 95 -45.59 -2.95 -14.33
CA CYS A 95 -45.63 -2.13 -15.55
C CYS A 95 -44.32 -1.38 -15.84
N ARG A 96 -43.28 -1.57 -15.05
CA ARG A 96 -42.02 -0.86 -15.17
C ARG A 96 -40.90 -1.80 -15.61
N MET A 97 -39.93 -1.24 -16.35
CA MET A 97 -38.68 -1.89 -16.73
C MET A 97 -37.55 -1.31 -15.92
N PHE A 98 -36.68 -2.15 -15.40
CA PHE A 98 -35.51 -1.78 -14.65
C PHE A 98 -34.24 -2.33 -15.31
N ASN A 99 -33.19 -1.52 -15.31
CA ASN A 99 -31.84 -1.94 -15.62
C ASN A 99 -31.26 -2.56 -14.35
N CYS A 100 -31.06 -3.87 -14.33
CA CYS A 100 -30.70 -4.62 -13.13
C CYS A 100 -29.36 -5.34 -13.28
N ALA A 101 -28.69 -5.53 -12.14
CA ALA A 101 -27.64 -6.52 -11.95
C ALA A 101 -28.22 -7.72 -11.18
N ALA A 102 -28.12 -8.92 -11.73
CA ALA A 102 -28.44 -10.16 -11.05
C ALA A 102 -27.18 -10.73 -10.38
N VAL A 103 -27.24 -10.94 -9.08
CA VAL A 103 -26.19 -11.64 -8.31
C VAL A 103 -26.56 -13.12 -8.23
N LEU A 104 -25.69 -13.99 -8.74
CA LEU A 104 -25.99 -15.41 -8.89
C LEU A 104 -24.81 -16.32 -8.53
N SER A 105 -25.10 -17.48 -8.00
CA SER A 105 -24.16 -18.60 -7.81
C SER A 105 -24.94 -19.91 -7.62
N GLY A 106 -24.33 -21.06 -7.86
CA GLY A 106 -24.91 -22.39 -7.57
C GLY A 106 -26.25 -22.68 -8.23
N GLY A 107 -26.62 -22.00 -9.32
CA GLY A 107 -27.88 -22.14 -10.03
C GLY A 107 -29.03 -21.31 -9.47
N MET A 108 -28.78 -20.34 -8.61
CA MET A 108 -29.78 -19.47 -7.98
C MET A 108 -29.46 -17.99 -8.23
N VAL A 109 -30.50 -17.16 -8.32
CA VAL A 109 -30.41 -15.71 -8.22
C VAL A 109 -30.57 -15.33 -6.76
N HIS A 110 -29.56 -14.74 -6.15
CA HIS A 110 -29.60 -14.32 -4.74
C HIS A 110 -30.28 -12.97 -4.56
N GLY A 111 -30.19 -12.10 -5.56
CA GLY A 111 -30.85 -10.81 -5.56
C GLY A 111 -30.70 -10.07 -6.88
N LEU A 112 -31.56 -9.09 -7.09
CA LEU A 112 -31.53 -8.13 -8.18
C LEU A 112 -31.23 -6.75 -7.61
N VAL A 113 -30.25 -6.08 -8.19
CA VAL A 113 -29.90 -4.70 -7.85
C VAL A 113 -30.28 -3.82 -9.03
N PRO A 114 -31.36 -3.02 -8.96
CA PRO A 114 -31.73 -2.08 -10.01
C PRO A 114 -30.87 -0.82 -9.92
N LYS A 115 -30.56 -0.24 -11.09
CA LYS A 115 -29.83 1.03 -11.23
C LYS A 115 -30.56 2.16 -10.49
N THR A 116 -29.84 2.88 -9.65
CA THR A 116 -30.40 3.97 -8.85
C THR A 116 -30.60 5.23 -9.68
N TYR A 117 -29.55 5.68 -10.36
CA TYR A 117 -29.55 6.91 -11.15
C TYR A 117 -29.59 6.60 -12.63
N ILE A 118 -30.64 7.07 -13.31
CA ILE A 118 -30.88 6.81 -14.73
C ILE A 118 -30.43 8.03 -15.54
N PRO A 119 -29.37 7.94 -16.34
CA PRO A 119 -28.88 9.08 -17.14
C PRO A 119 -29.89 9.49 -18.21
N ASN A 120 -30.05 10.81 -18.39
CA ASN A 120 -30.96 11.37 -19.39
C ASN A 120 -30.44 12.73 -19.87
N TYR A 121 -29.23 12.69 -20.46
CA TYR A 121 -28.52 13.87 -21.01
C TYR A 121 -27.61 13.44 -22.16
N HIS A 122 -27.39 14.34 -23.12
CA HIS A 122 -26.57 14.11 -24.32
C HIS A 122 -26.92 12.82 -25.03
N GLU A 123 -25.95 11.91 -25.21
CA GLU A 123 -26.10 10.61 -25.84
C GLU A 123 -26.83 9.59 -24.97
N PHE A 124 -27.05 9.88 -23.70
CA PHE A 124 -27.75 8.97 -22.77
C PHE A 124 -29.20 9.40 -22.57
N TYR A 125 -30.16 8.50 -22.87
CA TYR A 125 -31.60 8.73 -22.73
C TYR A 125 -32.31 7.49 -22.17
N GLU A 126 -31.68 6.85 -21.15
CA GLU A 126 -32.16 5.60 -20.55
C GLU A 126 -33.53 5.74 -19.88
N LYS A 127 -33.95 6.94 -19.43
CA LYS A 127 -35.29 7.19 -18.89
C LYS A 127 -36.42 6.91 -19.89
N ARG A 128 -36.09 6.77 -21.18
CA ARG A 128 -37.06 6.31 -22.18
C ARG A 128 -37.52 4.88 -21.91
N TRP A 129 -36.65 4.04 -21.38
CA TRP A 129 -36.89 2.61 -21.20
C TRP A 129 -36.96 2.17 -19.73
N PHE A 130 -36.15 2.76 -18.87
CA PHE A 130 -35.90 2.28 -17.51
C PHE A 130 -36.38 3.26 -16.45
N SER A 131 -36.97 2.69 -15.38
CA SER A 131 -37.28 3.39 -14.14
C SER A 131 -36.10 3.32 -13.15
N SER A 132 -36.00 4.30 -12.25
CA SER A 132 -35.04 4.30 -11.16
C SER A 132 -35.33 3.17 -10.16
N GLY A 133 -34.28 2.59 -9.59
CA GLY A 133 -34.42 1.66 -8.46
C GLY A 133 -35.07 2.29 -7.23
N GLU A 134 -34.99 3.61 -7.06
CA GLU A 134 -35.70 4.33 -5.98
C GLU A 134 -37.23 4.41 -6.20
N ASP A 135 -37.70 4.11 -7.43
CA ASP A 135 -39.16 4.04 -7.74
C ASP A 135 -39.75 2.68 -7.45
N LEU A 136 -39.01 1.72 -6.88
CA LEU A 136 -39.52 0.43 -6.48
C LEU A 136 -40.52 0.56 -5.32
N HIS A 137 -41.67 -0.15 -5.44
CA HIS A 137 -42.64 -0.24 -4.37
C HIS A 137 -42.57 -1.58 -3.62
N GLU A 138 -42.01 -2.61 -4.28
CA GLU A 138 -41.84 -3.94 -3.73
C GLU A 138 -40.36 -4.30 -3.66
N ASN A 139 -39.94 -4.92 -2.57
CA ASN A 139 -38.56 -5.34 -2.35
C ASN A 139 -38.27 -6.79 -2.74
N GLN A 140 -39.21 -7.44 -3.41
CA GLN A 140 -39.12 -8.82 -3.92
C GLN A 140 -39.77 -8.92 -5.29
N ALA A 141 -39.28 -9.85 -6.10
CA ALA A 141 -39.85 -10.21 -7.40
C ALA A 141 -39.97 -11.73 -7.55
N LEU A 142 -41.05 -12.18 -8.20
CA LEU A 142 -41.18 -13.55 -8.65
C LEU A 142 -40.55 -13.68 -10.05
N LEU A 143 -39.39 -14.29 -10.14
CA LEU A 143 -38.71 -14.59 -11.40
C LEU A 143 -39.28 -15.91 -11.97
N GLN A 144 -39.87 -15.83 -13.16
CA GLN A 144 -40.32 -16.99 -13.94
C GLN A 144 -39.35 -17.22 -15.10
N ILE A 145 -38.31 -17.99 -14.85
CA ILE A 145 -37.31 -18.32 -15.84
C ILE A 145 -37.72 -19.55 -16.61
N PRO A 146 -37.76 -19.53 -17.96
CA PRO A 146 -38.18 -20.69 -18.75
C PRO A 146 -37.40 -21.96 -18.41
N GLY A 147 -38.10 -23.05 -18.15
CA GLY A 147 -37.48 -24.34 -17.82
C GLY A 147 -36.93 -24.47 -16.39
N MET A 148 -37.16 -23.50 -15.53
CA MET A 148 -36.74 -23.50 -14.13
C MET A 148 -37.96 -23.31 -13.19
N PRO A 149 -37.85 -23.77 -11.92
CA PRO A 149 -38.84 -23.42 -10.90
C PRO A 149 -38.90 -21.90 -10.69
N ALA A 150 -40.08 -21.35 -10.47
CA ALA A 150 -40.24 -19.94 -10.12
C ALA A 150 -39.47 -19.64 -8.81
N GLN A 151 -38.77 -18.54 -8.79
CA GLN A 151 -37.94 -18.11 -7.64
C GLN A 151 -38.37 -16.72 -7.18
N THR A 152 -38.70 -16.56 -5.90
CA THR A 152 -38.88 -15.23 -5.28
C THR A 152 -37.50 -14.71 -4.87
N VAL A 153 -37.12 -13.56 -5.38
CA VAL A 153 -35.79 -12.95 -5.15
C VAL A 153 -35.94 -11.55 -4.58
N PRO A 154 -35.02 -11.11 -3.69
CA PRO A 154 -34.92 -9.72 -3.26
C PRO A 154 -34.64 -8.80 -4.45
N VAL A 155 -35.25 -7.60 -4.46
CA VAL A 155 -34.98 -6.54 -5.44
C VAL A 155 -34.70 -5.26 -4.68
N LEU A 156 -33.45 -4.89 -4.57
CA LEU A 156 -32.98 -3.85 -3.66
C LEU A 156 -31.87 -3.01 -4.30
N PRO A 157 -32.02 -1.68 -4.42
CA PRO A 157 -30.98 -0.83 -5.00
C PRO A 157 -29.72 -0.72 -4.12
N LYS A 158 -29.84 -1.04 -2.82
CA LYS A 158 -28.75 -1.01 -1.84
C LYS A 158 -28.79 -2.29 -1.00
N ALA A 159 -28.32 -3.39 -1.58
CA ALA A 159 -28.17 -4.66 -0.88
C ALA A 159 -26.71 -4.93 -0.56
N LEU A 160 -26.43 -5.49 0.62
CA LEU A 160 -25.16 -6.14 0.93
C LEU A 160 -25.26 -7.64 0.64
N PHE A 161 -24.26 -8.15 -0.03
CA PHE A 161 -24.08 -9.59 -0.24
C PHE A 161 -22.88 -10.04 0.57
N THR A 162 -23.03 -11.11 1.35
CA THR A 162 -21.99 -11.58 2.27
C THR A 162 -21.58 -12.99 1.94
N LEU A 163 -20.30 -13.22 1.67
CA LEU A 163 -19.71 -14.54 1.47
C LEU A 163 -19.61 -15.31 2.80
N ALA A 164 -19.41 -16.62 2.75
CA ALA A 164 -19.40 -17.49 3.92
C ALA A 164 -18.32 -17.15 4.97
N ASP A 165 -17.25 -16.46 4.57
CA ASP A 165 -16.20 -15.98 5.48
C ASP A 165 -16.48 -14.60 6.10
N GLY A 166 -17.64 -13.99 5.78
CA GLY A 166 -18.03 -12.65 6.22
C GLY A 166 -17.56 -11.52 5.30
N THR A 167 -16.90 -11.81 4.18
CA THR A 167 -16.56 -10.79 3.18
C THR A 167 -17.82 -10.21 2.56
N ALA A 168 -18.02 -8.90 2.71
CA ALA A 168 -19.21 -8.22 2.20
C ALA A 168 -18.91 -7.44 0.91
N PHE A 169 -19.82 -7.52 -0.06
CA PHE A 169 -19.74 -6.73 -1.28
C PHE A 169 -21.07 -6.06 -1.62
N GLY A 170 -20.97 -4.97 -2.37
CA GLY A 170 -22.13 -4.23 -2.89
C GLY A 170 -22.03 -4.02 -4.40
N VAL A 171 -23.18 -3.76 -5.02
CA VAL A 171 -23.33 -3.59 -6.47
C VAL A 171 -23.89 -2.22 -6.77
N GLU A 172 -23.32 -1.54 -7.77
CA GLU A 172 -23.89 -0.34 -8.38
C GLU A 172 -23.75 -0.38 -9.90
N ILE A 173 -24.50 0.44 -10.62
CA ILE A 173 -24.56 0.37 -12.07
C ILE A 173 -24.21 1.72 -12.70
N CYS A 174 -23.11 1.79 -13.42
CA CYS A 174 -22.67 2.83 -14.35
C CYS A 174 -22.82 4.25 -13.79
N GLU A 175 -23.91 4.97 -14.15
CA GLU A 175 -24.21 6.34 -13.74
C GLU A 175 -24.18 6.53 -12.22
N ASP A 176 -24.45 5.50 -11.46
CA ASP A 176 -24.42 5.55 -10.00
C ASP A 176 -23.07 6.08 -9.48
N LEU A 177 -21.95 5.70 -10.12
CA LEU A 177 -20.61 6.20 -9.77
C LEU A 177 -20.41 7.69 -10.06
N TRP A 178 -21.12 8.25 -11.05
CA TRP A 178 -20.89 9.62 -11.51
C TRP A 178 -21.62 10.69 -10.70
N THR A 179 -22.45 10.26 -9.75
CA THR A 179 -23.23 11.15 -8.89
C THR A 179 -22.41 11.67 -7.71
N PRO A 180 -22.75 12.84 -7.14
CA PRO A 180 -22.03 13.39 -5.99
C PRO A 180 -22.00 12.47 -4.76
N ILE A 181 -23.06 11.68 -4.54
CA ILE A 181 -23.14 10.67 -3.48
C ILE A 181 -23.49 9.34 -4.13
N PRO A 182 -22.48 8.58 -4.61
CA PRO A 182 -22.72 7.29 -5.25
C PRO A 182 -23.23 6.25 -4.24
N PRO A 183 -24.06 5.29 -4.66
CA PRO A 183 -24.50 4.16 -3.81
C PRO A 183 -23.32 3.43 -3.17
N SER A 184 -22.19 3.31 -3.85
CA SER A 184 -20.96 2.69 -3.32
C SER A 184 -20.47 3.34 -2.03
N SER A 185 -20.64 4.66 -1.83
CA SER A 185 -20.28 5.32 -0.57
C SER A 185 -21.15 4.79 0.58
N ILE A 186 -22.45 4.69 0.36
CA ILE A 186 -23.39 4.18 1.38
C ILE A 186 -23.17 2.67 1.62
N LEU A 187 -22.96 1.89 0.57
CA LEU A 187 -22.67 0.47 0.68
C LEU A 187 -21.37 0.21 1.47
N ALA A 188 -20.32 1.00 1.24
CA ALA A 188 -19.06 0.90 1.99
C ALA A 188 -19.27 1.27 3.48
N LEU A 189 -20.01 2.34 3.78
CA LEU A 189 -20.38 2.72 5.14
C LEU A 189 -21.28 1.67 5.83
N SER A 190 -22.06 0.91 5.04
CA SER A 190 -22.86 -0.22 5.53
C SER A 190 -22.05 -1.50 5.76
N GLY A 191 -20.76 -1.54 5.34
CA GLY A 191 -19.89 -2.69 5.57
C GLY A 191 -19.28 -3.32 4.31
N ALA A 192 -19.73 -2.97 3.09
CA ALA A 192 -19.16 -3.54 1.87
C ALA A 192 -17.66 -3.26 1.78
N GLU A 193 -16.86 -4.32 1.65
CA GLU A 193 -15.41 -4.25 1.44
C GLU A 193 -15.03 -4.25 -0.04
N VAL A 194 -15.93 -4.82 -0.87
CA VAL A 194 -15.82 -4.86 -2.32
C VAL A 194 -17.03 -4.17 -2.94
N ILE A 195 -16.80 -3.27 -3.87
CA ILE A 195 -17.85 -2.67 -4.71
C ILE A 195 -17.62 -3.15 -6.14
N VAL A 196 -18.69 -3.62 -6.77
CA VAL A 196 -18.68 -3.99 -8.18
C VAL A 196 -19.59 -3.06 -8.97
N ASN A 197 -19.09 -2.54 -10.07
CA ASN A 197 -19.80 -1.62 -10.94
C ASN A 197 -19.91 -2.20 -12.35
N LEU A 198 -21.15 -2.41 -12.79
CA LEU A 198 -21.48 -2.81 -14.14
C LEU A 198 -21.71 -1.55 -14.97
N SER A 199 -20.94 -1.33 -16.00
CA SER A 199 -21.00 -0.11 -16.80
C SER A 199 -21.20 -0.36 -18.29
N ALA A 200 -21.74 0.66 -18.96
CA ALA A 200 -21.75 0.81 -20.42
C ALA A 200 -21.37 2.25 -20.77
N SER A 201 -20.16 2.62 -20.39
CA SER A 201 -19.64 3.95 -20.65
C SER A 201 -19.00 4.01 -22.03
N ASN A 202 -19.52 4.91 -22.89
CA ASN A 202 -18.96 5.16 -24.22
C ASN A 202 -17.53 5.72 -24.14
N GLU A 203 -16.77 5.58 -25.23
CA GLU A 203 -15.41 6.10 -25.31
C GLU A 203 -15.38 7.44 -26.05
N THR A 204 -14.69 8.39 -25.44
CA THR A 204 -14.32 9.67 -26.06
C THR A 204 -12.89 10.02 -25.65
N ILE A 205 -12.26 10.95 -26.35
CA ILE A 205 -10.87 11.35 -26.05
C ILE A 205 -10.76 11.82 -24.60
N GLY A 206 -9.84 11.21 -23.86
CA GLY A 206 -9.57 11.52 -22.45
C GLY A 206 -10.47 10.78 -21.43
N LYS A 207 -11.62 10.25 -21.83
CA LYS A 207 -12.58 9.63 -20.90
C LYS A 207 -12.02 8.37 -20.21
N ARG A 208 -11.15 7.62 -20.90
CA ARG A 208 -10.45 6.46 -20.32
C ARG A 208 -9.62 6.83 -19.08
N ALA A 209 -8.86 7.92 -19.17
CA ALA A 209 -8.06 8.42 -18.04
C ALA A 209 -8.95 8.93 -16.91
N TYR A 210 -9.99 9.70 -17.25
CA TYR A 210 -10.95 10.20 -16.26
C TYR A 210 -11.66 9.06 -15.49
N ARG A 211 -12.13 8.00 -16.18
CA ARG A 211 -12.73 6.83 -15.51
C ARG A 211 -11.74 6.16 -14.55
N ARG A 212 -10.49 6.01 -14.96
CA ARG A 212 -9.44 5.44 -14.07
C ARG A 212 -9.27 6.28 -12.80
N GLU A 213 -9.20 7.60 -12.95
CA GLU A 213 -9.08 8.52 -11.82
C GLU A 213 -10.32 8.46 -10.92
N LEU A 214 -11.53 8.45 -11.49
CA LEU A 214 -12.78 8.36 -10.76
C LEU A 214 -12.88 7.04 -9.95
N VAL A 215 -12.62 5.90 -10.56
CA VAL A 215 -12.62 4.58 -9.91
C VAL A 215 -11.56 4.51 -8.81
N THR A 216 -10.36 5.01 -9.09
CA THR A 216 -9.27 5.02 -8.12
C THR A 216 -9.60 5.93 -6.92
N HIS A 217 -10.14 7.12 -7.20
CA HIS A 217 -10.59 8.05 -6.16
C HIS A 217 -11.70 7.45 -5.30
N GLN A 218 -12.73 6.86 -5.91
CA GLN A 218 -13.84 6.25 -5.17
C GLN A 218 -13.37 5.08 -4.29
N SER A 219 -12.42 4.27 -4.78
CA SER A 219 -11.84 3.20 -3.96
C SER A 219 -11.10 3.72 -2.73
N ALA A 220 -10.48 4.91 -2.82
CA ALA A 220 -9.81 5.58 -1.69
C ALA A 220 -10.82 6.19 -0.73
N ALA A 221 -11.79 6.96 -1.23
CA ALA A 221 -12.79 7.66 -0.43
C ALA A 221 -13.67 6.68 0.38
N ALA A 222 -14.08 5.58 -0.25
CA ALA A 222 -14.88 4.53 0.37
C ALA A 222 -14.05 3.47 1.11
N ALA A 223 -12.71 3.56 1.10
CA ALA A 223 -11.80 2.56 1.66
C ALA A 223 -12.25 1.13 1.28
N CYS A 224 -12.28 0.82 -0.01
CA CYS A 224 -12.79 -0.45 -0.53
C CYS A 224 -11.97 -0.96 -1.73
N VAL A 225 -12.22 -2.22 -2.11
CA VAL A 225 -11.94 -2.70 -3.47
C VAL A 225 -13.03 -2.17 -4.38
N TYR A 226 -12.67 -1.64 -5.54
CA TYR A 226 -13.61 -1.20 -6.55
C TYR A 226 -13.31 -1.89 -7.88
N ALA A 227 -14.27 -2.70 -8.34
CA ALA A 227 -14.19 -3.48 -9.58
C ALA A 227 -15.18 -2.93 -10.61
N TYR A 228 -14.67 -2.45 -11.73
CA TYR A 228 -15.43 -1.78 -12.79
C TYR A 228 -15.31 -2.54 -14.10
N ALA A 229 -16.43 -2.97 -14.67
CA ALA A 229 -16.50 -3.67 -15.94
C ALA A 229 -17.41 -2.92 -16.91
N SER A 230 -16.86 -2.43 -18.03
CA SER A 230 -17.62 -1.64 -19.02
C SER A 230 -17.84 -2.41 -20.31
N ALA A 231 -18.98 -2.15 -20.98
CA ALA A 231 -19.33 -2.70 -22.28
C ALA A 231 -18.21 -2.50 -23.31
N GLY A 232 -18.03 -3.47 -24.18
CA GLY A 232 -16.93 -3.52 -25.15
C GLY A 232 -17.36 -3.25 -26.58
N ALA A 233 -16.44 -3.46 -27.50
CA ALA A 233 -16.60 -3.16 -28.93
C ALA A 233 -17.64 -4.06 -29.65
N GLY A 234 -18.29 -5.00 -28.95
CA GLY A 234 -19.43 -5.78 -29.48
C GLY A 234 -20.76 -5.02 -29.50
N GLU A 235 -20.85 -3.87 -28.84
CA GLU A 235 -22.01 -2.99 -28.87
C GLU A 235 -22.19 -2.31 -30.22
N SER A 236 -23.39 -1.76 -30.47
CA SER A 236 -23.65 -1.04 -31.73
C SER A 236 -22.76 0.19 -31.85
N THR A 237 -22.23 0.38 -33.07
CA THR A 237 -21.39 1.54 -33.43
C THR A 237 -22.16 2.60 -34.24
N GLN A 238 -23.48 2.64 -34.07
CA GLN A 238 -24.32 3.59 -34.82
C GLN A 238 -23.85 5.03 -34.60
N ASP A 239 -23.67 5.45 -33.33
CA ASP A 239 -23.21 6.80 -32.99
C ASP A 239 -22.05 6.79 -31.97
N LEU A 240 -21.87 5.69 -31.23
CA LEU A 240 -20.94 5.58 -30.12
C LEU A 240 -20.02 4.39 -30.30
N ILE A 241 -18.92 4.40 -29.55
CA ILE A 241 -18.05 3.25 -29.40
C ILE A 241 -17.83 2.97 -27.91
N PHE A 242 -17.69 1.70 -27.56
CA PHE A 242 -17.47 1.23 -26.19
C PHE A 242 -16.12 0.54 -26.09
N SER A 243 -15.35 0.87 -25.05
CA SER A 243 -13.94 0.47 -24.95
C SER A 243 -13.73 -0.91 -24.34
N GLY A 244 -14.68 -1.42 -23.58
CA GLY A 244 -14.45 -2.62 -22.77
C GLY A 244 -13.43 -2.42 -21.65
N GLN A 245 -13.35 -1.21 -21.11
CA GLN A 245 -12.41 -0.92 -20.02
C GLN A 245 -12.81 -1.67 -18.74
N CYS A 246 -11.90 -2.51 -18.24
CA CYS A 246 -11.96 -3.09 -16.91
C CYS A 246 -10.95 -2.40 -16.00
N LEU A 247 -11.34 -2.12 -14.76
CA LEU A 247 -10.50 -1.53 -13.72
C LEU A 247 -10.73 -2.28 -12.40
N ILE A 248 -9.65 -2.58 -11.68
CA ILE A 248 -9.72 -3.06 -10.30
C ILE A 248 -8.79 -2.18 -9.49
N ALA A 249 -9.35 -1.45 -8.53
CA ALA A 249 -8.62 -0.57 -7.63
C ALA A 249 -8.88 -0.95 -6.17
N GLN A 250 -7.94 -0.64 -5.29
CA GLN A 250 -8.04 -0.87 -3.84
C GLN A 250 -7.40 0.29 -3.09
N ASN A 251 -8.14 0.91 -2.18
CA ASN A 251 -7.64 2.01 -1.32
C ASN A 251 -6.86 3.08 -2.11
N GLY A 252 -7.35 3.49 -3.28
CA GLY A 252 -6.72 4.50 -4.12
C GLY A 252 -5.56 3.98 -4.98
N SER A 253 -5.27 2.68 -4.96
CA SER A 253 -4.23 2.09 -5.81
C SER A 253 -4.85 1.25 -6.91
N LEU A 254 -4.45 1.47 -8.15
CA LEU A 254 -4.87 0.66 -9.28
C LEU A 254 -4.13 -0.69 -9.24
N LEU A 255 -4.87 -1.79 -9.05
CA LEU A 255 -4.32 -3.16 -9.07
C LEU A 255 -4.23 -3.71 -10.49
N GLY A 256 -5.11 -3.28 -11.38
CA GLY A 256 -5.10 -3.68 -12.78
C GLY A 256 -6.11 -2.95 -13.63
N GLN A 257 -5.81 -2.90 -14.92
CA GLN A 257 -6.69 -2.36 -15.95
C GLN A 257 -6.52 -3.12 -17.26
N THR A 258 -7.50 -2.98 -18.14
CA THR A 258 -7.38 -3.44 -19.54
C THR A 258 -6.24 -2.68 -20.22
N GLU A 259 -5.29 -3.38 -20.82
CA GLU A 259 -4.14 -2.77 -21.52
C GLU A 259 -4.57 -2.07 -22.81
N GLU A 260 -5.31 -2.77 -23.66
CA GLU A 260 -5.79 -2.25 -24.93
C GLU A 260 -6.86 -1.15 -24.74
N PRO A 261 -6.83 -0.10 -25.56
CA PRO A 261 -7.80 1.00 -25.45
C PRO A 261 -9.24 0.61 -25.81
N ILE A 262 -9.41 -0.36 -26.72
CA ILE A 262 -10.73 -0.86 -27.15
C ILE A 262 -10.65 -2.38 -27.29
N VAL A 263 -11.50 -3.09 -26.57
CA VAL A 263 -11.55 -4.56 -26.57
C VAL A 263 -12.96 -5.08 -26.78
N SER A 264 -13.08 -6.19 -27.48
CA SER A 264 -14.34 -6.92 -27.65
C SER A 264 -14.54 -8.03 -26.63
N GLU A 265 -13.43 -8.61 -26.12
CA GLU A 265 -13.46 -9.63 -25.07
C GLU A 265 -12.24 -9.47 -24.17
N THR A 266 -12.46 -9.55 -22.84
CA THR A 266 -11.37 -9.57 -21.87
C THR A 266 -11.81 -10.21 -20.55
N LEU A 267 -10.84 -10.66 -19.76
CA LEU A 267 -11.00 -11.14 -18.39
C LEU A 267 -9.82 -10.63 -17.55
N LEU A 268 -10.03 -9.57 -16.81
CA LEU A 268 -9.07 -9.00 -15.88
C LEU A 268 -9.28 -9.62 -14.50
N ILE A 269 -8.26 -10.30 -13.97
CA ILE A 269 -8.33 -10.99 -12.67
C ILE A 269 -7.27 -10.41 -11.74
N ARG A 270 -7.65 -10.07 -10.48
CA ARG A 270 -6.71 -9.64 -9.43
C ARG A 270 -7.12 -10.22 -8.07
N ASP A 271 -6.13 -10.52 -7.26
CA ASP A 271 -6.34 -10.72 -5.83
C ASP A 271 -6.35 -9.37 -5.13
N CYS A 272 -7.26 -9.20 -4.18
CA CYS A 272 -7.42 -7.99 -3.38
C CYS A 272 -7.21 -8.33 -1.90
N ASP A 273 -6.45 -7.52 -1.18
CA ASP A 273 -6.11 -7.74 0.23
C ASP A 273 -7.10 -7.00 1.14
N LEU A 274 -8.14 -7.69 1.61
CA LEU A 274 -9.15 -7.13 2.51
C LEU A 274 -8.58 -6.73 3.86
N GLY A 275 -7.49 -7.37 4.31
CA GLY A 275 -6.81 -6.99 5.54
C GLY A 275 -6.29 -5.55 5.52
N ARG A 276 -5.87 -5.03 4.36
CA ARG A 276 -5.50 -3.60 4.20
C ARG A 276 -6.71 -2.68 4.38
N ILE A 277 -7.85 -3.04 3.79
CA ILE A 277 -9.10 -2.29 3.93
C ILE A 277 -9.53 -2.24 5.38
N ARG A 278 -9.58 -3.38 6.04
CA ARG A 278 -9.93 -3.52 7.47
C ARG A 278 -8.99 -2.71 8.37
N ALA A 279 -7.69 -2.70 8.07
CA ALA A 279 -6.69 -1.91 8.79
C ALA A 279 -6.93 -0.40 8.64
N ASP A 280 -7.15 0.08 7.40
CA ASP A 280 -7.39 1.49 7.14
C ASP A 280 -8.71 1.97 7.76
N ARG A 281 -9.81 1.23 7.64
CA ARG A 281 -11.09 1.55 8.28
C ARG A 281 -10.99 1.57 9.81
N ARG A 282 -10.24 0.63 10.42
CA ARG A 282 -10.04 0.57 11.88
C ARG A 282 -9.24 1.76 12.41
N SER A 283 -8.25 2.22 11.67
CA SER A 283 -7.41 3.37 12.05
C SER A 283 -8.06 4.73 11.74
N ASN A 284 -8.93 4.80 10.73
CA ASN A 284 -9.62 6.02 10.30
C ASN A 284 -10.94 6.21 11.06
N LYS A 285 -10.89 6.96 12.16
CA LYS A 285 -12.10 7.24 12.96
C LYS A 285 -13.16 8.03 12.19
N SER A 286 -12.78 8.91 11.27
CA SER A 286 -13.71 9.64 10.43
C SER A 286 -14.57 8.72 9.57
N PHE A 287 -14.06 7.53 9.18
CA PHE A 287 -14.86 6.54 8.47
C PHE A 287 -16.01 6.01 9.34
N SER A 288 -15.74 5.62 10.59
CA SER A 288 -16.76 5.16 11.54
C SER A 288 -17.74 6.26 11.94
N ASP A 289 -17.26 7.51 12.06
CA ASP A 289 -18.12 8.66 12.35
C ASP A 289 -19.10 8.92 11.20
N ASN A 290 -18.62 8.87 9.94
CA ASN A 290 -19.50 8.94 8.76
C ASN A 290 -20.51 7.80 8.72
N ALA A 291 -20.10 6.55 9.01
CA ALA A 291 -21.02 5.44 9.08
C ALA A 291 -22.16 5.71 10.09
N SER A 292 -21.85 6.29 11.23
CA SER A 292 -22.86 6.65 12.23
C SER A 292 -23.80 7.76 11.75
N VAL A 293 -23.27 8.81 11.12
CA VAL A 293 -24.07 9.94 10.60
C VAL A 293 -25.06 9.50 9.51
N PHE A 294 -24.61 8.65 8.61
CA PHE A 294 -25.43 8.17 7.49
C PHE A 294 -26.15 6.84 7.74
N SER A 295 -26.24 6.40 8.99
CA SER A 295 -26.83 5.10 9.37
C SER A 295 -28.25 4.88 8.85
N ALA A 296 -29.08 5.92 8.77
CA ALA A 296 -30.43 5.85 8.22
C ALA A 296 -30.48 5.54 6.71
N MET A 297 -29.37 5.76 5.99
CA MET A 297 -29.23 5.48 4.55
C MET A 297 -28.58 4.12 4.27
N HIS A 298 -28.13 3.41 5.30
CA HIS A 298 -27.43 2.13 5.15
C HIS A 298 -28.30 1.09 4.44
N ALA A 299 -27.64 0.09 3.85
CA ALA A 299 -28.32 -1.09 3.35
C ALA A 299 -29.10 -1.77 4.48
N GLN A 300 -30.39 -1.96 4.25
CA GLN A 300 -31.30 -2.53 5.25
C GLN A 300 -31.32 -4.06 5.20
N THR A 301 -30.76 -4.64 4.13
CA THR A 301 -30.82 -6.09 3.88
C THR A 301 -29.42 -6.61 3.56
N GLU A 302 -29.04 -7.62 4.30
CA GLU A 302 -27.86 -8.44 4.05
C GLU A 302 -28.31 -9.81 3.51
N ILE A 303 -27.69 -10.24 2.40
CA ILE A 303 -27.99 -11.47 1.70
C ILE A 303 -26.76 -12.39 1.78
N GLY A 304 -26.85 -13.44 2.59
CA GLY A 304 -25.79 -14.44 2.73
C GLY A 304 -25.70 -15.37 1.51
N LEU A 305 -24.47 -15.61 1.06
CA LEU A 305 -24.15 -16.58 0.01
C LEU A 305 -23.27 -17.69 0.60
N ASP A 306 -23.59 -18.94 0.25
CA ASP A 306 -22.80 -20.11 0.67
C ASP A 306 -21.63 -20.33 -0.29
N VAL A 307 -20.78 -19.30 -0.40
CA VAL A 307 -19.56 -19.30 -1.21
C VAL A 307 -18.40 -18.88 -0.34
N THR A 308 -17.38 -19.72 -0.25
CA THR A 308 -16.15 -19.42 0.50
C THR A 308 -15.05 -18.91 -0.45
N PRO A 309 -14.42 -17.75 -0.19
CA PRO A 309 -13.32 -17.28 -1.00
C PRO A 309 -12.17 -18.29 -1.08
N ARG A 310 -11.68 -18.50 -2.29
CA ARG A 310 -10.63 -19.48 -2.62
C ARG A 310 -9.28 -18.84 -2.90
N SER A 311 -9.20 -17.51 -2.83
CA SER A 311 -7.99 -16.77 -3.14
C SER A 311 -6.89 -17.06 -2.13
N ASP A 312 -5.72 -17.41 -2.65
CA ASP A 312 -4.46 -17.53 -1.89
C ASP A 312 -3.61 -16.25 -1.93
N GLY A 313 -4.10 -15.21 -2.61
CA GLY A 313 -3.41 -13.93 -2.77
C GLY A 313 -2.26 -13.95 -3.77
N THR A 314 -2.08 -15.01 -4.56
CA THR A 314 -0.91 -15.15 -5.48
C THR A 314 -0.86 -14.11 -6.59
N LEU A 315 -2.00 -13.53 -6.97
CA LEU A 315 -2.09 -12.46 -7.98
C LEU A 315 -2.04 -11.05 -7.35
N PHE A 316 -1.85 -10.94 -6.03
CA PHE A 316 -1.68 -9.63 -5.38
C PHE A 316 -0.24 -9.14 -5.57
N PRO A 317 -0.04 -7.90 -6.06
CA PRO A 317 1.30 -7.35 -6.24
C PRO A 317 1.94 -7.06 -4.87
N ILE A 318 3.07 -7.69 -4.58
CA ILE A 318 3.83 -7.47 -3.34
C ILE A 318 5.13 -6.77 -3.69
N THR A 319 5.35 -5.59 -3.11
CA THR A 319 6.60 -4.87 -3.26
C THR A 319 7.62 -5.39 -2.26
N LYS A 320 8.75 -5.88 -2.74
CA LYS A 320 9.86 -6.42 -1.94
C LYS A 320 10.47 -5.38 -1.00
N LEU A 321 10.61 -4.16 -1.48
CA LEU A 321 11.11 -3.01 -0.71
C LEU A 321 10.00 -1.96 -0.58
N PRO A 322 9.09 -2.09 0.40
CA PRO A 322 7.84 -1.31 0.45
C PRO A 322 8.05 0.19 0.68
N PHE A 323 9.21 0.60 1.17
CA PHE A 323 9.56 2.01 1.35
C PHE A 323 10.23 2.63 0.13
N VAL A 324 10.71 1.81 -0.82
CA VAL A 324 11.38 2.29 -2.02
C VAL A 324 10.37 2.45 -3.15
N PRO A 325 10.30 3.60 -3.84
CA PRO A 325 9.40 3.78 -4.97
C PRO A 325 9.61 2.72 -6.05
N ALA A 326 8.53 1.98 -6.38
CA ALA A 326 8.61 0.84 -7.29
C ALA A 326 8.88 1.26 -8.75
N VAL A 327 8.33 2.40 -9.18
CA VAL A 327 8.49 2.91 -10.55
C VAL A 327 9.82 3.65 -10.67
N GLN A 328 10.69 3.12 -11.52
CA GLN A 328 12.06 3.66 -11.68
C GLN A 328 12.07 5.12 -12.16
N THR A 329 11.17 5.49 -13.07
CA THR A 329 11.05 6.87 -13.58
C THR A 329 10.66 7.88 -12.51
N ASP A 330 9.91 7.46 -11.51
CA ASP A 330 9.44 8.34 -10.43
C ASP A 330 10.39 8.35 -9.23
N ARG A 331 11.35 7.41 -9.19
CA ARG A 331 12.20 7.20 -8.01
C ARG A 331 13.03 8.42 -7.67
N PHE A 332 13.67 9.03 -8.68
CA PHE A 332 14.45 10.28 -8.49
C PHE A 332 13.56 11.37 -7.89
N ALA A 333 12.43 11.66 -8.52
CA ALA A 333 11.51 12.72 -8.08
C ALA A 333 11.03 12.51 -6.65
N ARG A 334 10.66 11.27 -6.29
CA ARG A 334 10.21 10.94 -4.93
C ARG A 334 11.34 10.96 -3.89
N CYS A 335 12.53 10.50 -4.22
CA CYS A 335 13.70 10.63 -3.33
C CYS A 335 14.01 12.11 -3.06
N MET A 336 13.97 12.96 -4.09
CA MET A 336 14.17 14.39 -3.94
C MET A 336 13.02 15.08 -3.20
N GLU A 337 11.79 14.60 -3.30
CA GLU A 337 10.66 15.07 -2.48
C GLU A 337 10.91 14.79 -0.99
N ILE A 338 11.28 13.56 -0.64
CA ILE A 338 11.65 13.16 0.73
C ILE A 338 12.82 14.02 1.26
N PHE A 339 13.87 14.19 0.46
CA PHE A 339 15.01 15.03 0.81
C PHE A 339 14.59 16.46 1.12
N ARG A 340 13.73 17.07 0.30
CA ARG A 340 13.19 18.41 0.55
C ARG A 340 12.39 18.49 1.84
N MET A 341 11.63 17.44 2.20
CA MET A 341 10.88 17.38 3.47
C MET A 341 11.85 17.35 4.67
N GLN A 342 12.90 16.54 4.62
CA GLN A 342 13.94 16.50 5.67
C GLN A 342 14.61 17.88 5.81
N VAL A 343 15.03 18.48 4.69
CA VAL A 343 15.66 19.80 4.63
C VAL A 343 14.74 20.87 5.20
N ALA A 344 13.46 20.90 4.83
CA ALA A 344 12.49 21.86 5.33
C ALA A 344 12.32 21.78 6.85
N GLY A 345 12.25 20.58 7.40
CA GLY A 345 12.12 20.36 8.84
C GLY A 345 13.35 20.86 9.61
N LEU A 346 14.55 20.49 9.16
CA LEU A 346 15.79 20.95 9.78
C LEU A 346 16.00 22.45 9.62
N LYS A 347 15.76 22.99 8.43
CA LYS A 347 15.82 24.43 8.13
C LYS A 347 14.99 25.22 9.13
N HIS A 348 13.71 24.86 9.30
CA HIS A 348 12.83 25.55 10.24
C HIS A 348 13.34 25.48 11.68
N ARG A 349 13.85 24.34 12.12
CA ARG A 349 14.47 24.19 13.45
C ARG A 349 15.66 25.14 13.63
N LEU A 350 16.60 25.14 12.70
CA LEU A 350 17.81 25.96 12.74
C LEU A 350 17.49 27.46 12.68
N GLU A 351 16.51 27.85 11.85
CA GLU A 351 16.04 29.25 11.76
C GLU A 351 15.43 29.72 13.08
N THR A 352 14.55 28.91 13.69
CA THR A 352 13.85 29.27 14.93
C THR A 352 14.78 29.51 16.11
N ILE A 353 15.85 28.71 16.23
CA ILE A 353 16.79 28.79 17.35
C ILE A 353 18.06 29.57 17.02
N GLY A 354 18.25 30.02 15.76
CA GLY A 354 19.42 30.74 15.33
C GLY A 354 20.75 29.97 15.44
N SER A 355 20.71 28.63 15.37
CA SER A 355 21.79 27.73 15.74
C SER A 355 22.59 27.23 14.53
N LYS A 356 23.81 26.73 14.79
CA LYS A 356 24.64 25.98 13.84
C LYS A 356 24.31 24.48 13.91
N ALA A 357 24.77 23.70 12.93
CA ALA A 357 24.60 22.25 12.91
C ALA A 357 25.89 21.51 13.23
N VAL A 358 25.87 20.55 14.14
CA VAL A 358 26.98 19.67 14.48
C VAL A 358 26.62 18.23 14.19
N ILE A 359 27.46 17.51 13.43
CA ILE A 359 27.15 16.14 12.98
C ILE A 359 28.39 15.26 13.17
N GLY A 360 28.19 14.07 13.75
CA GLY A 360 29.22 13.03 13.71
C GLY A 360 29.26 12.40 12.31
N VAL A 361 30.38 12.49 11.63
CA VAL A 361 30.57 11.97 10.27
C VAL A 361 31.50 10.77 10.32
N SER A 362 30.89 9.58 10.14
CA SER A 362 31.62 8.30 10.13
C SER A 362 32.11 7.89 8.73
N GLY A 363 31.48 8.43 7.68
CA GLY A 363 31.68 7.99 6.30
C GLY A 363 30.69 6.91 5.86
N GLY A 364 29.75 6.50 6.74
CA GLY A 364 28.63 5.61 6.42
C GLY A 364 27.44 6.35 5.80
N LEU A 365 26.50 5.58 5.25
CA LEU A 365 25.34 6.12 4.51
C LEU A 365 24.48 7.07 5.36
N ASP A 366 24.24 6.75 6.63
CA ASP A 366 23.35 7.52 7.51
C ASP A 366 23.90 8.90 7.82
N SER A 367 25.19 8.96 8.21
CA SER A 367 25.88 10.21 8.48
C SER A 367 26.04 11.06 7.21
N THR A 368 26.24 10.42 6.06
CA THR A 368 26.29 11.08 4.76
C THR A 368 24.94 11.74 4.43
N LEU A 369 23.81 11.02 4.53
CA LEU A 369 22.50 11.61 4.27
C LEU A 369 22.19 12.77 5.21
N ALA A 370 22.47 12.61 6.52
CA ALA A 370 22.27 13.67 7.50
C ALA A 370 23.10 14.92 7.20
N LEU A 371 24.34 14.72 6.76
CA LEU A 371 25.24 15.81 6.37
C LEU A 371 24.72 16.58 5.14
N LEU A 372 24.27 15.86 4.10
CA LEU A 372 23.68 16.46 2.89
C LEU A 372 22.43 17.28 3.22
N VAL A 373 21.57 16.78 4.12
CA VAL A 373 20.38 17.50 4.61
C VAL A 373 20.79 18.79 5.34
N ALA A 374 21.82 18.75 6.19
CA ALA A 374 22.28 19.91 6.95
C ALA A 374 22.89 20.99 6.05
N VAL A 375 23.72 20.59 5.09
CA VAL A 375 24.33 21.52 4.13
C VAL A 375 23.27 22.21 3.28
N GLU A 376 22.30 21.46 2.78
CA GLU A 376 21.21 22.03 1.99
C GLU A 376 20.30 22.95 2.84
N ALA A 377 20.05 22.60 4.10
CA ALA A 377 19.28 23.44 5.00
C ALA A 377 19.97 24.79 5.24
N MET A 378 21.31 24.80 5.48
CA MET A 378 22.08 26.03 5.63
C MET A 378 22.09 26.84 4.33
N ARG A 379 22.26 26.19 3.18
CA ARG A 379 22.23 26.87 1.87
C ARG A 379 20.88 27.58 1.66
N GLN A 380 19.77 26.94 2.00
CA GLN A 380 18.41 27.54 1.88
C GLN A 380 18.13 28.64 2.92
N LEU A 381 18.87 28.68 4.02
CA LEU A 381 18.89 29.78 4.98
C LEU A 381 19.74 30.97 4.55
N GLY A 382 20.44 30.86 3.42
CA GLY A 382 21.46 31.87 3.00
C GLY A 382 22.66 31.94 3.92
N ARG A 383 22.92 30.87 4.69
CA ARG A 383 24.05 30.76 5.62
C ARG A 383 25.20 29.99 4.97
N PRO A 384 26.46 30.28 5.36
CA PRO A 384 27.62 29.59 4.78
C PRO A 384 27.62 28.10 5.19
N SER A 385 28.13 27.22 4.31
CA SER A 385 28.33 25.81 4.63
C SER A 385 29.23 25.60 5.85
N SER A 386 30.13 26.52 6.16
CA SER A 386 30.96 26.51 7.36
C SER A 386 30.21 26.60 8.69
N ASP A 387 28.90 26.90 8.68
CA ASP A 387 28.02 26.80 9.84
C ASP A 387 27.57 25.35 10.11
N VAL A 388 27.92 24.42 9.23
CA VAL A 388 27.83 22.97 9.47
C VAL A 388 29.19 22.47 9.95
N TYR A 389 29.24 21.87 11.12
CA TYR A 389 30.43 21.28 11.73
C TYR A 389 30.37 19.76 11.62
N GLY A 390 31.18 19.19 10.75
CA GLY A 390 31.39 17.75 10.65
C GLY A 390 32.50 17.32 11.62
N VAL A 391 32.16 16.41 12.53
CA VAL A 391 33.11 15.89 13.52
C VAL A 391 33.42 14.44 13.19
N THR A 392 34.64 14.11 12.84
CA THR A 392 35.12 12.73 12.71
C THR A 392 35.90 12.31 13.95
N MET A 393 35.58 11.12 14.45
CA MET A 393 36.12 10.63 15.72
C MET A 393 36.68 9.22 15.56
N PRO A 394 37.87 9.08 14.94
CA PRO A 394 38.49 7.78 14.73
C PRO A 394 38.75 7.07 16.05
N CYS A 395 38.43 5.76 16.08
CA CYS A 395 38.68 4.84 17.19
C CYS A 395 39.17 3.50 16.63
N TYR A 396 38.92 2.39 17.34
CA TYR A 396 39.46 1.07 17.02
C TYR A 396 38.88 0.45 15.75
N GLY A 397 37.61 0.72 15.43
CA GLY A 397 36.88 0.12 14.29
C GLY A 397 36.83 0.95 13.01
N THR A 398 37.46 2.13 12.99
CA THR A 398 37.42 3.01 11.82
C THR A 398 38.30 2.48 10.71
N SER A 399 37.74 2.16 9.54
CA SER A 399 38.49 1.74 8.36
C SER A 399 39.09 2.93 7.60
N ASP A 400 40.23 2.71 6.94
CA ASP A 400 40.89 3.77 6.18
C ASP A 400 40.01 4.34 5.07
N ARG A 401 39.21 3.50 4.38
CA ARG A 401 38.32 3.93 3.29
C ARG A 401 37.18 4.83 3.80
N THR A 402 36.48 4.41 4.85
CA THR A 402 35.38 5.21 5.42
C THR A 402 35.88 6.51 6.01
N TYR A 403 37.05 6.50 6.63
CA TYR A 403 37.70 7.68 7.15
C TYR A 403 38.09 8.67 6.04
N GLN A 404 38.75 8.22 4.97
CA GLN A 404 39.10 9.06 3.83
C GLN A 404 37.87 9.63 3.14
N ASN A 405 36.82 8.81 2.94
CA ASN A 405 35.56 9.26 2.38
C ASN A 405 34.89 10.33 3.23
N SER A 406 34.93 10.20 4.55
CA SER A 406 34.38 11.23 5.44
C SER A 406 35.08 12.58 5.30
N LEU A 407 36.41 12.59 5.27
CA LEU A 407 37.22 13.81 5.11
C LEU A 407 37.00 14.44 3.73
N THR A 408 37.06 13.64 2.67
CA THR A 408 36.89 14.13 1.30
C THR A 408 35.49 14.71 1.10
N LEU A 409 34.45 14.06 1.63
CA LEU A 409 33.08 14.57 1.55
C LEU A 409 32.92 15.91 2.26
N MET A 410 33.44 16.03 3.48
CA MET A 410 33.36 17.26 4.26
C MET A 410 34.10 18.42 3.57
N GLU A 411 35.26 18.15 2.98
CA GLU A 411 36.04 19.13 2.19
C GLU A 411 35.27 19.59 0.95
N LYS A 412 34.71 18.63 0.16
CA LYS A 412 33.94 18.94 -1.06
C LYS A 412 32.68 19.75 -0.79
N LEU A 413 32.08 19.58 0.39
CA LEU A 413 30.91 20.33 0.83
C LEU A 413 31.25 21.69 1.45
N GLY A 414 32.52 21.98 1.68
CA GLY A 414 33.01 23.26 2.24
C GLY A 414 32.54 23.54 3.66
N ILE A 415 32.39 22.51 4.48
CA ILE A 415 31.95 22.61 5.87
C ILE A 415 33.10 22.78 6.84
N SER A 416 32.84 23.16 8.09
CA SER A 416 33.85 23.19 9.15
C SER A 416 34.14 21.76 9.62
N VAL A 417 35.41 21.35 9.56
CA VAL A 417 35.85 20.01 9.93
C VAL A 417 36.55 20.02 11.30
N LYS A 418 36.17 19.07 12.15
CA LYS A 418 36.84 18.80 13.43
C LYS A 418 37.17 17.32 13.52
N GLU A 419 38.45 17.03 13.74
CA GLU A 419 38.90 15.67 14.04
C GLU A 419 39.21 15.54 15.53
N VAL A 420 38.73 14.47 16.16
CA VAL A 420 39.00 14.15 17.57
C VAL A 420 39.32 12.67 17.70
N ASN A 421 40.59 12.33 18.00
CA ASN A 421 40.94 10.94 18.31
C ASN A 421 40.49 10.59 19.70
N ILE A 422 39.55 9.64 19.81
CA ILE A 422 38.90 9.27 21.10
C ILE A 422 39.56 8.06 21.78
N ARG A 423 40.59 7.45 21.21
CA ARG A 423 41.18 6.19 21.75
C ARG A 423 41.63 6.32 23.18
N GLU A 424 42.36 7.39 23.48
CA GLU A 424 42.92 7.61 24.82
C GLU A 424 41.79 7.80 25.87
N ALA A 425 40.77 8.57 25.55
CA ALA A 425 39.62 8.78 26.42
C ALA A 425 38.86 7.45 26.69
N VAL A 426 38.64 6.65 25.64
CA VAL A 426 38.03 5.34 25.76
C VAL A 426 38.90 4.36 26.56
N ASP A 427 40.22 4.37 26.40
CA ASP A 427 41.15 3.54 27.20
C ASP A 427 41.13 3.92 28.69
N ILE A 428 41.04 5.20 29.01
CA ILE A 428 40.89 5.70 30.37
C ILE A 428 39.54 5.20 30.94
N HIS A 429 38.48 5.36 30.18
CA HIS A 429 37.15 4.90 30.58
C HIS A 429 37.09 3.39 30.83
N PHE A 430 37.68 2.55 29.96
CA PHE A 430 37.76 1.10 30.17
C PHE A 430 38.50 0.76 31.47
N ARG A 431 39.62 1.41 31.74
CA ARG A 431 40.37 1.22 33.00
C ARG A 431 39.52 1.60 34.22
N ASP A 432 38.82 2.71 34.17
CA ASP A 432 38.04 3.25 35.27
C ASP A 432 36.84 2.37 35.61
N ILE A 433 36.21 1.72 34.62
CA ILE A 433 35.09 0.76 34.80
C ILE A 433 35.57 -0.70 34.97
N GLY A 434 36.87 -0.97 34.93
CA GLY A 434 37.45 -2.31 35.04
C GLY A 434 37.16 -3.24 33.86
N HIS A 435 36.94 -2.69 32.65
CA HIS A 435 36.71 -3.46 31.42
C HIS A 435 38.03 -3.82 30.74
N ASP A 436 38.19 -5.11 30.40
CA ASP A 436 39.32 -5.57 29.60
C ASP A 436 39.04 -5.26 28.11
N LYS A 437 39.86 -4.40 27.50
CA LYS A 437 39.70 -4.01 26.10
C LYS A 437 39.92 -5.13 25.08
N SER A 438 40.43 -6.29 25.50
CA SER A 438 40.46 -7.49 24.64
C SER A 438 39.10 -8.17 24.49
N VAL A 439 38.14 -7.85 25.36
CA VAL A 439 36.79 -8.41 25.34
C VAL A 439 35.88 -7.53 24.48
N LEU A 440 35.73 -7.92 23.22
CA LEU A 440 34.92 -7.22 22.21
C LEU A 440 33.41 -7.50 22.38
N ASN A 441 32.79 -6.90 23.39
CA ASN A 441 31.37 -7.08 23.73
C ASN A 441 30.60 -5.75 23.67
N GLY A 442 29.30 -5.77 24.03
CA GLY A 442 28.48 -4.56 24.06
C GLY A 442 29.02 -3.43 24.93
N THR A 443 29.81 -3.70 25.98
CA THR A 443 30.48 -2.66 26.78
C THR A 443 31.56 -1.96 25.97
N TYR A 444 32.34 -2.73 25.20
CA TYR A 444 33.36 -2.21 24.31
C TYR A 444 32.79 -1.25 23.24
N GLU A 445 31.68 -1.64 22.62
CA GLU A 445 31.00 -0.82 21.60
C GLU A 445 30.33 0.41 22.23
N ASN A 446 29.57 0.20 23.33
CA ASN A 446 28.81 1.25 24.00
C ASN A 446 29.68 2.37 24.54
N ALA A 447 30.88 2.07 25.07
CA ALA A 447 31.80 3.07 25.58
C ALA A 447 32.25 4.01 24.46
N GLN A 448 32.61 3.47 23.29
CA GLN A 448 33.03 4.28 22.13
C GLN A 448 31.86 5.15 21.60
N ALA A 449 30.67 4.60 21.53
CA ALA A 449 29.50 5.34 21.04
C ALA A 449 29.13 6.49 21.99
N ARG A 450 29.20 6.27 23.31
CA ARG A 450 28.90 7.34 24.28
C ARG A 450 29.99 8.41 24.32
N GLU A 451 31.24 8.06 24.17
CA GLU A 451 32.33 9.03 24.08
C GLU A 451 32.13 9.96 22.87
N ARG A 452 31.76 9.40 21.70
CA ARG A 452 31.44 10.21 20.51
C ARG A 452 30.29 11.16 20.80
N THR A 453 29.23 10.69 21.44
CA THR A 453 28.05 11.49 21.74
C THR A 453 28.36 12.59 22.74
N GLN A 454 29.14 12.32 23.79
CA GLN A 454 29.58 13.33 24.76
C GLN A 454 30.31 14.45 24.05
N ILE A 455 31.31 14.13 23.22
CA ILE A 455 32.08 15.12 22.44
C ILE A 455 31.18 15.96 21.55
N LEU A 456 30.23 15.33 20.84
CA LEU A 456 29.32 16.06 19.96
C LEU A 456 28.43 17.03 20.72
N MET A 457 27.88 16.63 21.86
CA MET A 457 27.00 17.48 22.70
C MET A 457 27.78 18.69 23.28
N ASP A 458 28.98 18.44 23.82
CA ASP A 458 29.78 19.48 24.42
C ASP A 458 30.34 20.43 23.34
N TYR A 459 30.77 19.87 22.20
CA TYR A 459 31.28 20.69 21.09
C TYR A 459 30.14 21.53 20.44
N ALA A 460 28.93 21.02 20.39
CA ALA A 460 27.76 21.80 19.95
C ALA A 460 27.57 23.04 20.82
N SER A 461 27.75 22.92 22.15
CA SER A 461 27.70 24.05 23.06
C SER A 461 28.85 25.05 22.79
N VAL A 462 30.06 24.58 22.52
CA VAL A 462 31.25 25.44 22.21
C VAL A 462 31.01 26.29 20.95
N VAL A 463 30.39 25.70 19.90
CA VAL A 463 30.20 26.41 18.61
C VAL A 463 28.88 27.16 18.52
N GLY A 464 27.99 27.04 19.51
CA GLY A 464 26.63 27.57 19.47
C GLY A 464 25.74 26.82 18.46
N GLY A 465 25.86 25.49 18.46
CA GLY A 465 25.15 24.59 17.54
C GLY A 465 24.20 23.62 18.22
N ILE A 466 23.54 22.80 17.43
CA ILE A 466 22.77 21.63 17.87
C ILE A 466 23.30 20.37 17.20
N VAL A 467 23.22 19.24 17.90
CA VAL A 467 23.59 17.94 17.36
C VAL A 467 22.49 17.40 16.46
N ILE A 468 22.85 17.11 15.21
CA ILE A 468 21.96 16.48 14.23
C ILE A 468 22.17 14.97 14.27
N GLY A 469 21.07 14.23 14.53
CA GLY A 469 21.09 12.77 14.62
C GLY A 469 21.08 12.10 13.24
N THR A 470 21.81 11.03 13.16
CA THR A 470 22.00 10.24 11.94
C THR A 470 21.21 8.93 11.92
N GLY A 471 20.73 8.46 13.09
CA GLY A 471 20.03 7.19 13.23
C GLY A 471 18.78 7.09 12.35
N ASP A 472 18.63 5.97 11.67
CA ASP A 472 17.55 5.69 10.71
C ASP A 472 16.37 4.90 11.33
N LEU A 473 15.28 4.78 10.57
CA LEU A 473 14.06 4.10 11.00
C LEU A 473 14.27 2.61 11.31
N SER A 474 15.09 1.91 10.53
CA SER A 474 15.34 0.47 10.68
C SER A 474 16.14 0.16 11.94
N GLU A 475 17.17 0.98 12.21
CA GLU A 475 17.94 0.90 13.45
C GLU A 475 17.07 1.19 14.67
N LEU A 476 16.22 2.19 14.60
CA LEU A 476 15.27 2.52 15.66
C LEU A 476 14.26 1.39 15.90
N ALA A 477 13.79 0.71 14.84
CA ALA A 477 12.89 -0.43 14.96
C ALA A 477 13.54 -1.59 15.71
N LEU A 478 14.79 -1.92 15.36
CA LEU A 478 15.55 -3.02 15.96
C LEU A 478 16.21 -2.63 17.30
N GLY A 479 16.22 -1.33 17.65
CA GLY A 479 17.03 -0.80 18.75
C GLY A 479 18.53 -1.06 18.54
N TRP A 480 18.97 -1.06 17.27
CA TRP A 480 20.36 -1.24 16.89
C TRP A 480 21.12 0.10 17.00
N CYS A 481 21.29 0.53 18.21
CA CYS A 481 21.97 1.76 18.60
C CYS A 481 22.35 1.65 20.09
N THR A 482 23.34 2.43 20.51
CA THR A 482 23.70 2.54 21.92
C THR A 482 22.79 3.53 22.62
N TYR A 483 22.07 3.07 23.66
CA TYR A 483 21.25 3.96 24.49
C TYR A 483 22.12 5.07 25.12
N ASN A 484 21.64 6.29 25.01
CA ASN A 484 22.37 7.50 25.42
C ASN A 484 23.76 7.62 24.75
N GLY A 485 23.86 7.13 23.53
CA GLY A 485 25.02 7.24 22.65
C GLY A 485 24.54 7.77 21.29
N ASP A 486 24.84 7.05 20.24
CA ASP A 486 24.49 7.38 18.84
C ASP A 486 22.98 7.53 18.59
N HIS A 487 22.13 6.98 19.45
CA HIS A 487 20.68 7.15 19.34
C HIS A 487 20.18 8.52 19.82
N MET A 488 21.02 9.30 20.52
CA MET A 488 20.64 10.62 21.04
C MET A 488 21.16 11.75 20.16
N SER A 489 20.32 12.75 19.98
CA SER A 489 20.61 14.00 19.27
C SER A 489 19.62 15.07 19.68
N MET A 490 19.82 16.29 19.18
CA MET A 490 18.87 17.38 19.40
C MET A 490 17.81 17.47 18.29
N TYR A 491 18.11 16.87 17.11
CA TYR A 491 17.17 16.73 16.00
C TYR A 491 17.57 15.57 15.07
N GLY A 492 16.69 14.57 14.88
CA GLY A 492 16.96 13.37 14.08
C GLY A 492 16.41 13.49 12.66
N VAL A 493 17.24 13.79 11.69
CA VAL A 493 16.79 14.02 10.30
C VAL A 493 16.43 12.73 9.56
N ASN A 494 17.03 11.60 9.94
CA ASN A 494 16.80 10.29 9.31
C ASN A 494 15.79 9.40 10.06
N ALA A 495 15.21 9.86 11.17
CA ALA A 495 14.37 9.03 12.06
C ALA A 495 13.17 8.38 11.38
N SER A 496 12.74 8.85 10.21
CA SER A 496 11.64 8.30 9.41
C SER A 496 12.12 7.68 8.08
N ILE A 497 13.43 7.55 7.86
CA ILE A 497 14.02 7.00 6.65
C ILE A 497 14.51 5.57 6.94
N PRO A 498 13.98 4.53 6.28
CA PRO A 498 14.47 3.18 6.46
C PRO A 498 15.80 2.95 5.73
N LYS A 499 16.61 2.02 6.23
CA LYS A 499 17.93 1.70 5.69
C LYS A 499 17.88 1.35 4.18
N THR A 500 16.86 0.63 3.75
CA THR A 500 16.67 0.27 2.33
C THR A 500 16.43 1.46 1.42
N LEU A 501 15.97 2.60 1.93
CA LEU A 501 15.71 3.82 1.14
C LEU A 501 16.93 4.75 1.07
N ILE A 502 17.80 4.76 2.08
CA ILE A 502 18.93 5.71 2.18
C ILE A 502 19.84 5.66 0.95
N ARG A 503 20.19 4.46 0.48
CA ARG A 503 21.02 4.31 -0.74
C ARG A 503 20.43 5.03 -1.95
N TRP A 504 19.12 4.87 -2.16
CA TRP A 504 18.42 5.50 -3.28
C TRP A 504 18.33 7.00 -3.15
N MET A 505 18.22 7.50 -1.92
CA MET A 505 18.22 8.94 -1.64
C MET A 505 19.59 9.55 -1.94
N ILE A 506 20.68 8.95 -1.44
CA ILE A 506 22.04 9.45 -1.70
C ILE A 506 22.34 9.41 -3.20
N ALA A 507 21.98 8.33 -3.91
CA ALA A 507 22.14 8.24 -5.35
C ALA A 507 21.40 9.38 -6.10
N ALA A 508 20.14 9.63 -5.73
CA ALA A 508 19.38 10.74 -6.33
C ALA A 508 19.98 12.12 -6.01
N ILE A 509 20.47 12.33 -4.78
CA ILE A 509 21.12 13.58 -4.39
C ILE A 509 22.44 13.78 -5.16
N ALA A 510 23.24 12.72 -5.35
CA ALA A 510 24.48 12.74 -6.11
C ALA A 510 24.29 13.14 -7.59
N GLU A 511 23.12 12.81 -8.17
CA GLU A 511 22.76 13.23 -9.53
C GLU A 511 22.34 14.70 -9.62
N SER A 512 22.01 15.35 -8.49
CA SER A 512 21.55 16.74 -8.48
C SER A 512 22.69 17.74 -8.69
N GLU A 513 22.38 18.86 -9.35
CA GLU A 513 23.35 19.94 -9.60
C GLU A 513 23.94 20.53 -8.31
N SER A 514 23.13 20.58 -7.25
CA SER A 514 23.53 21.16 -5.95
C SER A 514 24.70 20.42 -5.29
N PHE A 515 24.93 19.16 -5.61
CA PHE A 515 25.95 18.30 -5.05
C PHE A 515 26.93 17.73 -6.07
N ALA A 516 27.00 18.33 -7.27
CA ALA A 516 27.88 17.87 -8.36
C ALA A 516 29.36 17.77 -7.96
N SER A 517 29.84 18.67 -7.11
CA SER A 517 31.23 18.66 -6.60
C SER A 517 31.57 17.48 -5.70
N ALA A 518 30.55 16.87 -5.08
CA ALA A 518 30.71 15.74 -4.17
C ALA A 518 30.31 14.38 -4.83
N ARG A 519 29.92 14.36 -6.09
CA ARG A 519 29.37 13.16 -6.76
C ARG A 519 30.29 11.94 -6.65
N GLU A 520 31.56 12.09 -7.00
CA GLU A 520 32.52 10.97 -7.00
C GLU A 520 32.64 10.31 -5.61
N VAL A 521 32.76 11.11 -4.55
CA VAL A 521 32.86 10.57 -3.19
C VAL A 521 31.56 10.00 -2.71
N LEU A 522 30.38 10.51 -3.16
CA LEU A 522 29.08 9.93 -2.84
C LEU A 522 28.90 8.56 -3.53
N GLU A 523 29.36 8.41 -4.76
CA GLU A 523 29.37 7.13 -5.48
C GLU A 523 30.29 6.12 -4.79
N ASP A 524 31.48 6.52 -4.33
CA ASP A 524 32.38 5.64 -3.57
C ASP A 524 31.79 5.21 -2.22
N ILE A 525 31.09 6.10 -1.53
CA ILE A 525 30.34 5.77 -0.30
C ILE A 525 29.23 4.75 -0.59
N LEU A 526 28.51 4.91 -1.70
CA LEU A 526 27.47 3.96 -2.13
C LEU A 526 28.06 2.57 -2.43
N ASP A 527 29.28 2.48 -2.93
CA ASP A 527 29.96 1.23 -3.23
C ASP A 527 30.65 0.60 -2.01
N THR A 528 30.67 1.31 -0.87
CA THR A 528 31.26 0.81 0.37
C THR A 528 30.27 -0.13 1.09
N PRO A 529 30.68 -1.35 1.47
CA PRO A 529 29.85 -2.27 2.24
C PRO A 529 29.49 -1.72 3.62
N ILE A 530 28.26 -1.98 4.08
CA ILE A 530 27.81 -1.59 5.42
C ILE A 530 28.54 -2.46 6.46
N SER A 531 29.34 -1.86 7.32
CA SER A 531 30.12 -2.53 8.36
C SER A 531 29.90 -1.91 9.73
N PRO A 532 30.02 -2.67 10.83
CA PRO A 532 30.04 -2.12 12.18
C PRO A 532 31.35 -1.35 12.39
N GLU A 533 31.27 -0.04 12.64
CA GLU A 533 32.40 0.87 12.81
C GLU A 533 33.04 0.80 14.21
N LEU A 534 32.57 -0.06 15.09
CA LEU A 534 32.96 -0.12 16.50
C LEU A 534 33.91 -1.28 16.80
N LEU A 535 33.94 -2.31 15.95
CA LEU A 535 34.82 -3.46 16.11
C LEU A 535 36.09 -3.31 15.25
N PRO A 536 37.27 -3.72 15.78
CA PRO A 536 38.51 -3.64 15.02
C PRO A 536 38.45 -4.59 13.80
N PRO A 537 39.08 -4.22 12.66
CA PRO A 537 39.27 -5.12 11.54
C PRO A 537 40.10 -6.34 11.95
N ASP A 538 40.02 -7.42 11.18
CA ASP A 538 40.85 -8.60 11.39
C ASP A 538 42.33 -8.33 11.12
N ALA A 539 43.19 -9.32 11.39
CA ALA A 539 44.62 -9.20 11.21
C ALA A 539 45.09 -8.91 9.75
N SER A 540 44.18 -9.07 8.77
CA SER A 540 44.40 -8.74 7.36
C SER A 540 43.89 -7.36 6.96
N GLY A 541 43.32 -6.59 7.90
CA GLY A 541 42.68 -5.28 7.64
C GLY A 541 41.29 -5.39 7.00
N LYS A 542 40.72 -6.60 6.90
CA LYS A 542 39.36 -6.80 6.38
C LYS A 542 38.34 -6.66 7.50
N ILE A 543 37.17 -6.16 7.14
CA ILE A 543 36.00 -6.09 8.01
C ILE A 543 35.67 -7.49 8.48
N SER A 544 35.75 -7.74 9.80
CA SER A 544 35.57 -9.07 10.40
C SER A 544 34.10 -9.51 10.46
N GLN A 545 33.16 -8.60 10.41
CA GLN A 545 31.71 -8.87 10.44
C GLN A 545 30.93 -7.79 9.70
N TYR A 546 29.89 -8.21 8.97
CA TYR A 546 28.91 -7.27 8.42
C TYR A 546 27.76 -7.10 9.42
N THR A 547 27.20 -5.90 9.49
CA THR A 547 26.06 -5.62 10.39
C THR A 547 24.90 -6.56 10.13
N GLU A 548 24.61 -6.90 8.88
CA GLU A 548 23.54 -7.81 8.50
C GLU A 548 23.76 -9.27 8.92
N ASP A 549 25.00 -9.69 9.18
CA ASP A 549 25.29 -11.03 9.75
C ASP A 549 24.81 -11.13 11.21
N LEU A 550 24.81 -10.01 11.93
CA LEU A 550 24.44 -9.93 13.35
C LEU A 550 22.96 -9.67 13.56
N VAL A 551 22.39 -8.75 12.80
CA VAL A 551 21.00 -8.32 12.99
C VAL A 551 20.06 -8.90 11.96
N GLY A 552 20.54 -9.36 10.82
CA GLY A 552 19.78 -9.83 9.67
C GLY A 552 19.62 -8.79 8.57
N PRO A 553 19.18 -9.23 7.37
CA PRO A 553 19.00 -8.36 6.22
C PRO A 553 17.98 -7.25 6.48
N TYR A 554 18.39 -6.00 6.29
CA TYR A 554 17.49 -4.85 6.45
C TYR A 554 16.29 -4.90 5.51
N ALA A 555 16.43 -5.51 4.34
CA ALA A 555 15.31 -5.72 3.43
C ALA A 555 14.15 -6.50 4.07
N LEU A 556 14.47 -7.54 4.86
CA LEU A 556 13.46 -8.31 5.61
C LEU A 556 12.88 -7.50 6.77
N HIS A 557 13.73 -6.79 7.53
CA HIS A 557 13.28 -6.02 8.69
C HIS A 557 12.37 -4.86 8.28
N ASP A 558 12.72 -4.14 7.22
CA ASP A 558 11.91 -3.05 6.68
C ASP A 558 10.56 -3.58 6.14
N PHE A 559 10.58 -4.75 5.51
CA PHE A 559 9.35 -5.43 5.07
C PHE A 559 8.45 -5.77 6.27
N PHE A 560 8.98 -6.40 7.33
CA PHE A 560 8.23 -6.73 8.53
C PHE A 560 7.69 -5.48 9.22
N LEU A 561 8.52 -4.47 9.37
CA LEU A 561 8.18 -3.19 9.97
C LEU A 561 7.02 -2.52 9.23
N TYR A 562 7.09 -2.47 7.91
CA TYR A 562 6.05 -1.86 7.08
C TYR A 562 4.68 -2.52 7.28
N TYR A 563 4.62 -3.83 7.13
CA TYR A 563 3.34 -4.55 7.23
C TYR A 563 2.79 -4.60 8.66
N MET A 564 3.66 -4.68 9.65
CA MET A 564 3.28 -4.64 11.06
C MET A 564 2.69 -3.28 11.45
N LEU A 565 3.38 -2.18 11.14
CA LEU A 565 2.97 -0.85 11.60
C LEU A 565 1.91 -0.20 10.73
N ARG A 566 2.03 -0.35 9.40
CA ARG A 566 1.10 0.30 8.48
C ARG A 566 -0.28 -0.38 8.48
N PHE A 567 -0.33 -1.69 8.63
CA PHE A 567 -1.57 -2.46 8.52
C PHE A 567 -1.92 -3.28 9.76
N GLY A 568 -1.02 -3.44 10.71
CA GLY A 568 -1.23 -4.28 11.89
C GLY A 568 -1.37 -5.76 11.55
N PHE A 569 -0.71 -6.23 10.49
CA PHE A 569 -0.78 -7.63 10.08
C PHE A 569 -0.14 -8.56 11.11
N THR A 570 -0.67 -9.76 11.20
CA THR A 570 -0.14 -10.82 12.07
C THR A 570 1.17 -11.37 11.50
N PRO A 571 2.03 -11.96 12.35
CA PRO A 571 3.25 -12.64 11.90
C PRO A 571 3.00 -13.68 10.79
N THR A 572 1.94 -14.46 10.88
CA THR A 572 1.56 -15.47 9.88
C THR A 572 1.34 -14.85 8.50
N LYS A 573 0.58 -13.75 8.44
CA LYS A 573 0.32 -13.05 7.18
C LYS A 573 1.59 -12.40 6.63
N ILE A 574 2.37 -11.73 7.48
CA ILE A 574 3.63 -11.09 7.08
C ILE A 574 4.62 -12.14 6.55
N TYR A 575 4.71 -13.29 7.20
CA TYR A 575 5.56 -14.40 6.75
C TYR A 575 5.16 -14.90 5.35
N ALA A 576 3.87 -15.16 5.14
CA ALA A 576 3.38 -15.63 3.83
C ALA A 576 3.67 -14.60 2.71
N LEU A 577 3.51 -13.31 3.00
CA LEU A 577 3.85 -12.23 2.07
C LEU A 577 5.35 -12.16 1.82
N ALA A 578 6.18 -12.31 2.85
CA ALA A 578 7.64 -12.27 2.77
C ALA A 578 8.19 -13.46 1.96
N CYS A 579 7.71 -14.69 2.20
CA CYS A 579 8.11 -15.86 1.42
C CYS A 579 7.87 -15.66 -0.09
N ARG A 580 6.81 -14.96 -0.46
CA ARG A 580 6.51 -14.64 -1.86
C ARG A 580 7.37 -13.49 -2.38
N ALA A 581 7.50 -12.42 -1.62
CA ALA A 581 8.26 -11.24 -2.03
C ALA A 581 9.75 -11.53 -2.23
N PHE A 582 10.31 -12.41 -1.39
CA PHE A 582 11.72 -12.76 -1.39
C PHE A 582 12.02 -14.15 -1.97
N GLN A 583 11.09 -14.70 -2.75
CA GLN A 583 11.30 -15.97 -3.44
C GLN A 583 12.58 -15.93 -4.29
N GLY A 584 13.49 -16.86 -4.03
CA GLY A 584 14.79 -16.92 -4.69
C GLY A 584 15.92 -16.16 -3.99
N ASP A 585 15.62 -15.29 -3.00
CA ASP A 585 16.63 -14.60 -2.19
C ASP A 585 16.83 -15.28 -0.83
N PHE A 586 15.72 -15.62 -0.17
CA PHE A 586 15.72 -16.25 1.16
C PHE A 586 14.74 -17.41 1.21
N ASP A 587 15.12 -18.47 1.89
CA ASP A 587 14.21 -19.57 2.22
C ASP A 587 13.30 -19.24 3.42
N GLY A 588 12.27 -20.05 3.62
CA GLY A 588 11.29 -19.82 4.69
C GLY A 588 11.91 -19.87 6.08
N GLU A 589 12.90 -20.75 6.32
CA GLU A 589 13.58 -20.84 7.63
C GLU A 589 14.41 -19.58 7.95
N THR A 590 15.08 -19.03 6.95
CA THR A 590 15.80 -17.77 7.06
C THR A 590 14.86 -16.61 7.37
N ILE A 591 13.72 -16.52 6.66
CA ILE A 591 12.69 -15.50 6.90
C ILE A 591 12.12 -15.64 8.31
N LYS A 592 11.77 -16.86 8.75
CA LYS A 592 11.27 -17.15 10.10
C LYS A 592 12.29 -16.78 11.18
N LYS A 593 13.57 -17.15 10.99
CA LYS A 593 14.68 -16.79 11.90
C LYS A 593 14.75 -15.28 12.14
N TRP A 594 14.77 -14.49 11.06
CA TRP A 594 14.91 -13.05 11.17
C TRP A 594 13.63 -12.34 11.61
N MET A 595 12.47 -12.91 11.31
CA MET A 595 11.19 -12.44 11.86
C MET A 595 11.14 -12.62 13.37
N LYS A 596 11.60 -13.75 13.91
CA LYS A 596 11.74 -13.98 15.36
C LYS A 596 12.68 -12.96 16.00
N ALA A 597 13.84 -12.70 15.36
CA ALA A 597 14.78 -11.69 15.81
C ALA A 597 14.17 -10.28 15.79
N PHE A 598 13.43 -9.93 14.72
CA PHE A 598 12.72 -8.66 14.60
C PHE A 598 11.74 -8.44 15.74
N TYR A 599 10.78 -9.34 15.95
CA TYR A 599 9.78 -9.17 17.02
C TYR A 599 10.41 -9.12 18.41
N ARG A 600 11.37 -10.01 18.69
CA ARG A 600 12.10 -9.97 19.97
C ARG A 600 12.75 -8.62 20.21
N ARG A 601 13.50 -8.10 19.25
CA ARG A 601 14.18 -6.81 19.37
C ARG A 601 13.18 -5.66 19.42
N PHE A 602 12.18 -5.66 18.56
CA PHE A 602 11.16 -4.61 18.51
C PHE A 602 10.50 -4.39 19.87
N PHE A 603 10.14 -5.45 20.59
CA PHE A 603 9.54 -5.34 21.92
C PHE A 603 10.58 -5.01 23.00
N THR A 604 11.68 -5.71 23.08
CA THR A 604 12.66 -5.53 24.17
C THR A 604 13.42 -4.21 24.10
N GLN A 605 13.49 -3.57 22.95
CA GLN A 605 14.22 -2.31 22.75
C GLN A 605 13.32 -1.05 22.74
N GLN A 606 12.05 -1.18 23.13
CA GLN A 606 11.12 -0.05 23.17
C GLN A 606 11.60 1.11 24.06
N PHE A 607 12.28 0.84 25.17
CA PHE A 607 12.79 1.88 26.05
C PHE A 607 13.70 2.88 25.34
N LYS A 608 14.42 2.47 24.29
CA LYS A 608 15.23 3.36 23.45
C LYS A 608 14.36 4.31 22.63
N ARG A 609 13.20 3.84 22.14
CA ARG A 609 12.28 4.65 21.36
C ARG A 609 11.47 5.64 22.20
N SER A 610 11.30 5.39 23.49
CA SER A 610 10.53 6.25 24.39
C SER A 610 11.12 7.66 24.53
N CYS A 611 12.43 7.83 24.26
CA CYS A 611 13.14 9.11 24.35
C CYS A 611 13.70 9.59 23.00
N LEU A 612 13.09 9.19 21.87
CA LEU A 612 13.56 9.61 20.56
C LEU A 612 13.55 11.14 20.39
N PRO A 613 14.61 11.70 19.79
CA PRO A 613 14.65 13.09 19.37
C PRO A 613 13.51 13.46 18.42
N ASP A 614 13.24 14.76 18.30
CA ASP A 614 12.34 15.26 17.26
C ASP A 614 12.90 15.00 15.88
N GLY A 615 12.01 14.75 14.91
CA GLY A 615 12.35 14.54 13.51
C GLY A 615 11.10 14.52 12.65
N VAL A 616 11.23 14.78 11.36
CA VAL A 616 10.12 14.86 10.42
C VAL A 616 9.65 13.46 10.03
N LYS A 617 8.33 13.24 10.04
CA LYS A 617 7.74 12.09 9.39
C LYS A 617 7.65 12.36 7.88
N VAL A 618 8.25 11.50 7.06
CA VAL A 618 8.26 11.63 5.60
C VAL A 618 7.51 10.50 4.88
N GLY A 619 7.26 9.39 5.54
CA GLY A 619 6.58 8.22 4.98
C GLY A 619 5.34 7.82 5.76
N SER A 620 4.70 6.72 5.35
CA SER A 620 3.49 6.18 6.00
C SER A 620 3.76 5.52 7.37
N VAL A 621 5.04 5.24 7.70
CA VAL A 621 5.48 4.60 8.95
C VAL A 621 6.52 5.47 9.64
N CYS A 622 6.36 5.66 10.93
CA CYS A 622 7.31 6.35 11.81
C CYS A 622 7.24 5.72 13.21
N LEU A 623 8.32 5.85 13.99
CA LEU A 623 8.42 5.28 15.34
C LEU A 623 8.41 6.34 16.44
N SER A 624 8.09 7.59 16.11
CA SER A 624 8.01 8.66 17.12
C SER A 624 6.97 8.34 18.18
N PRO A 625 7.33 8.35 19.48
CA PRO A 625 6.39 8.11 20.57
C PRO A 625 5.35 9.24 20.73
N ARG A 626 5.60 10.40 20.10
CA ARG A 626 4.69 11.55 20.08
C ARG A 626 3.62 11.44 18.98
N GLY A 627 3.83 10.57 17.99
CA GLY A 627 2.98 10.43 16.80
C GLY A 627 2.50 9.00 16.57
N ASP A 628 3.19 8.26 15.74
CA ASP A 628 2.68 7.03 15.11
C ASP A 628 2.68 5.80 16.00
N TRP A 629 3.67 5.65 16.90
CA TRP A 629 3.81 4.43 17.68
C TRP A 629 4.00 4.70 19.16
N ARG A 630 2.99 4.35 19.95
CA ARG A 630 3.03 4.43 21.41
C ARG A 630 2.91 3.01 21.98
N MET A 631 3.95 2.56 22.64
CA MET A 631 4.00 1.24 23.27
C MET A 631 4.68 1.36 24.64
N PRO A 632 4.16 0.70 25.69
CA PRO A 632 4.88 0.58 26.97
C PRO A 632 6.21 -0.13 26.78
N SER A 633 7.25 0.30 27.49
CA SER A 633 8.60 -0.29 27.37
C SER A 633 8.70 -1.69 27.95
N ASP A 634 7.76 -2.07 28.80
CA ASP A 634 7.62 -3.38 29.47
C ASP A 634 6.56 -4.28 28.83
N ALA A 635 6.05 -3.91 27.63
CA ALA A 635 5.10 -4.74 26.90
C ALA A 635 5.70 -6.10 26.51
N SER A 636 4.93 -7.17 26.73
CA SER A 636 5.35 -8.52 26.34
C SER A 636 5.15 -8.77 24.84
N GLY A 637 6.21 -9.22 24.16
CA GLY A 637 6.15 -9.68 22.75
C GLY A 637 5.75 -11.15 22.58
N ARG A 638 5.33 -11.84 23.68
CA ARG A 638 5.15 -13.29 23.72
C ARG A 638 4.18 -13.80 22.64
N ILE A 639 3.02 -13.17 22.49
CA ILE A 639 2.00 -13.64 21.54
C ILE A 639 2.47 -13.61 20.09
N TRP A 640 3.22 -12.60 19.67
CA TRP A 640 3.82 -12.53 18.34
C TRP A 640 4.93 -13.57 18.14
N LEU A 641 5.76 -13.78 19.16
CA LEU A 641 6.84 -14.78 19.11
C LEU A 641 6.31 -16.20 19.08
N GLU A 642 5.26 -16.52 19.86
CA GLU A 642 4.59 -17.82 19.82
C GLU A 642 3.95 -18.08 18.45
N GLU A 643 3.38 -17.04 17.80
CA GLU A 643 2.84 -17.16 16.44
C GLU A 643 3.96 -17.44 15.43
N VAL A 644 5.10 -16.73 15.51
CA VAL A 644 6.26 -17.00 14.66
C VAL A 644 6.81 -18.42 14.85
N GLU A 645 6.79 -18.95 16.08
CA GLU A 645 7.28 -20.31 16.36
C GLU A 645 6.42 -21.38 15.70
N ARG A 646 5.12 -21.13 15.52
CA ARG A 646 4.17 -22.04 14.86
C ARG A 646 4.25 -22.05 13.32
N LEU A 647 4.93 -21.08 12.71
CA LEU A 647 5.19 -21.04 11.28
C LEU A 647 6.11 -22.20 10.87
#